data_73c3e58168ca9081ac0e419979c7a249
#
_entry.id   73c3e58168ca9081ac0e419979c7a249
#
_cell.length_a   1.000
_cell.length_b   1.000
_cell.length_c   1.000
_cell.angle_alpha   90.00
_cell.angle_beta   90.00
_cell.angle_gamma   90.00
#
_symmetry.space_group_name_H-M   'P 1'
#
loop_
_entity.id
_entity.type
_entity.pdbx_description
1 polymer ?
#
loop_
_entity_poly.entity_id
_entity_poly.type
_entity_poly.pdbx_seq_one_letter_code
_entity_poly.pdbx_strand_id
1 'polypeptide(L)'
;MDTPNLSWITNFIWGIADDELRDLYVRGKYRDVILPMVVIRRLDAVLEKTKKQVLEMKKLLDASGITNQDAALRQAAGQAFYNTSPFTLRDLRARASRQQLEADFRAYLDGFSPNVQDILQNFEFRNQIPRLSKGDRIGSLIEKFLDPNINLSPEDVCDSDDSVRHPGLDNHGMGTIFEELVRRFNEENNEEAGEHWTPRDAVKLMARLIFDPIEDKIESGTYLLYDGAIGTGGMLTVAEETLKQRAKEHGKEVSVHLFGQEINAETYAICKADLLLKGEGDAADNIVGGPEFSTLSNDAFPGYEFDFMLSNPPYGKSWKGDLERMGGKGGIKDPRFIVSHKGEELSLITRTSDGQLLFLANMISKMKHNTPLGSRIAEVHNGSSLFTGDAGQGESNIRRWILENDWLEAIVALPLNMFYNTGIATYIWVLSNRKAEHRKGKVQLIDATSWYTPLRKNLGKKNCELSADDIERIVKTFLDFKETEHSKIFPNEAFGYWKVTVERPLRIKGIDSEHEYSAAEIKKLKEEGERDENVPAVIKKIHKKGAKADPLRGLFEAVIGGQSCVVEYEPDSELRDTEQVPLLEEGGIEAFLRREVLPYAPDAWYDPDSVKVGYEINFNRYFYKPKALRTLEEIRADLLAVEKEAEGVLAELFRGIIR
;
A
#
# COMPACT_ATOMS: atom_id res chain seq x y z
N MET A 1 -4.23 30.18 14.14
CA MET A 1 -3.10 30.94 13.56
C MET A 1 -3.39 31.15 12.08
N ASP A 2 -3.21 32.36 11.56
CA ASP A 2 -3.56 32.64 10.15
C ASP A 2 -2.63 31.91 9.19
N THR A 3 -3.20 31.22 8.21
CA THR A 3 -2.49 30.48 7.15
C THR A 3 -1.32 31.23 6.47
N PRO A 4 -1.37 32.57 6.31
CA PRO A 4 -0.26 33.34 5.73
C PRO A 4 1.06 33.29 6.51
N ASN A 5 1.01 33.17 7.85
CA ASN A 5 2.22 33.12 8.68
C ASN A 5 2.96 31.79 8.53
N LEU A 6 2.25 30.66 8.44
CA LEU A 6 2.86 29.34 8.23
C LEU A 6 3.61 29.26 6.90
N SER A 7 3.02 29.78 5.82
CA SER A 7 3.67 29.84 4.50
C SER A 7 4.94 30.69 4.51
N TRP A 8 4.93 31.80 5.26
CA TRP A 8 6.12 32.65 5.38
C TRP A 8 7.27 31.93 6.11
N ILE A 9 6.98 31.25 7.26
CA ILE A 9 7.97 30.47 8.00
C ILE A 9 8.55 29.35 7.12
N THR A 10 7.69 28.62 6.40
CA THR A 10 8.13 27.58 5.46
C THR A 10 9.06 28.13 4.38
N ASN A 11 8.72 29.28 3.79
CA ASN A 11 9.56 29.92 2.77
C ASN A 11 10.89 30.42 3.35
N PHE A 12 10.89 30.91 4.59
CA PHE A 12 12.10 31.33 5.27
C PHE A 12 13.06 30.15 5.49
N ILE A 13 12.55 29.02 6.04
CA ILE A 13 13.33 27.80 6.23
C ILE A 13 13.86 27.26 4.89
N TRP A 14 13.05 27.33 3.84
CA TRP A 14 13.47 26.96 2.50
C TRP A 14 14.61 27.83 2.00
N GLY A 15 14.55 29.14 2.26
CA GLY A 15 15.63 30.08 1.97
C GLY A 15 16.95 29.73 2.65
N ILE A 16 16.91 29.24 3.90
CA ILE A 16 18.12 28.77 4.62
C ILE A 16 18.82 27.66 3.83
N ALA A 17 18.08 26.74 3.23
CA ALA A 17 18.65 25.66 2.43
C ALA A 17 19.44 26.21 1.22
N ASP A 18 18.88 27.14 0.49
CA ASP A 18 19.56 27.75 -0.67
C ASP A 18 20.74 28.62 -0.27
N ASP A 19 20.66 29.38 0.83
CA ASP A 19 21.71 30.27 1.30
C ASP A 19 22.92 29.51 1.85
N GLU A 20 22.70 28.47 2.67
CA GLU A 20 23.75 27.82 3.44
C GLU A 20 24.30 26.54 2.79
N LEU A 21 23.51 25.85 1.94
CA LEU A 21 23.86 24.52 1.44
C LEU A 21 24.24 24.48 -0.05
N ARG A 22 23.95 25.52 -0.83
CA ARG A 22 24.15 25.55 -2.30
C ARG A 22 25.55 25.09 -2.72
N ASP A 23 26.59 25.55 -2.03
CA ASP A 23 27.98 25.27 -2.42
C ASP A 23 28.49 23.92 -1.86
N LEU A 24 27.78 23.32 -0.93
CA LEU A 24 28.17 22.07 -0.27
C LEU A 24 27.39 20.86 -0.72
N TYR A 25 26.13 21.05 -1.14
CA TYR A 25 25.20 19.96 -1.46
C TYR A 25 24.53 20.20 -2.80
N VAL A 26 24.17 19.13 -3.48
CA VAL A 26 23.19 19.18 -4.58
C VAL A 26 21.79 19.38 -3.96
N ARG A 27 20.90 20.08 -4.67
CA ARG A 27 19.57 20.47 -4.15
C ARG A 27 18.79 19.30 -3.50
N GLY A 28 18.79 18.15 -4.15
CA GLY A 28 18.11 16.97 -3.64
C GLY A 28 18.63 16.45 -2.28
N LYS A 29 19.79 16.90 -1.83
CA LYS A 29 20.41 16.53 -0.54
C LYS A 29 20.26 17.59 0.56
N TYR A 30 19.57 18.70 0.29
CA TYR A 30 19.29 19.73 1.30
C TYR A 30 18.45 19.19 2.45
N ARG A 31 17.53 18.28 2.15
CA ARG A 31 16.63 17.64 3.13
C ARG A 31 17.41 16.92 4.23
N ASP A 32 18.57 16.30 3.92
CA ASP A 32 19.40 15.54 4.87
C ASP A 32 19.95 16.44 5.99
N VAL A 33 19.93 17.75 5.81
CA VAL A 33 20.38 18.76 6.78
C VAL A 33 19.20 19.57 7.35
N ILE A 34 18.33 20.06 6.50
CA ILE A 34 17.28 21.01 6.90
C ILE A 34 16.19 20.34 7.76
N LEU A 35 15.70 19.16 7.36
CA LEU A 35 14.66 18.47 8.15
C LEU A 35 15.13 18.14 9.57
N PRO A 36 16.30 17.51 9.77
CA PRO A 36 16.84 17.31 11.13
C PRO A 36 17.03 18.62 11.91
N MET A 37 17.51 19.69 11.27
CA MET A 37 17.70 20.98 11.92
C MET A 37 16.38 21.62 12.36
N VAL A 38 15.31 21.48 11.58
CA VAL A 38 13.96 21.93 11.97
C VAL A 38 13.48 21.18 13.21
N VAL A 39 13.66 19.84 13.23
CA VAL A 39 13.33 19.00 14.37
C VAL A 39 14.14 19.44 15.61
N ILE A 40 15.47 19.50 15.50
CA ILE A 40 16.36 19.90 16.59
C ILE A 40 15.96 21.28 17.15
N ARG A 41 15.72 22.25 16.27
CA ARG A 41 15.35 23.62 16.70
C ARG A 41 14.02 23.66 17.44
N ARG A 42 12.99 22.91 16.97
CA ARG A 42 11.72 22.81 17.68
C ARG A 42 11.87 22.14 19.02
N LEU A 43 12.55 20.99 19.07
CA LEU A 43 12.78 20.26 20.34
C LEU A 43 13.58 21.09 21.34
N ASP A 44 14.62 21.80 20.89
CA ASP A 44 15.38 22.75 21.72
C ASP A 44 14.49 23.85 22.32
N ALA A 45 13.63 24.44 21.51
CA ALA A 45 12.70 25.48 21.94
C ALA A 45 11.66 24.98 22.97
N VAL A 46 11.11 23.80 22.74
CA VAL A 46 10.14 23.18 23.68
C VAL A 46 10.79 22.84 25.00
N LEU A 47 12.05 22.40 25.02
CA LEU A 47 12.80 22.03 26.21
C LEU A 47 13.39 23.24 26.96
N GLU A 48 13.42 24.44 26.39
CA GLU A 48 14.11 25.61 26.97
C GLU A 48 13.70 25.88 28.43
N LYS A 49 12.42 25.83 28.74
CA LYS A 49 11.91 26.09 30.11
C LYS A 49 12.26 25.02 31.14
N THR A 50 12.37 23.76 30.69
CA THR A 50 12.57 22.61 31.58
C THR A 50 14.02 22.11 31.58
N LYS A 51 14.88 22.69 30.75
CA LYS A 51 16.30 22.30 30.60
C LYS A 51 17.02 22.18 31.93
N LYS A 52 16.88 23.18 32.81
CA LYS A 52 17.52 23.18 34.12
C LYS A 52 17.02 22.02 35.00
N GLN A 53 15.72 21.77 34.99
CA GLN A 53 15.14 20.67 35.77
C GLN A 53 15.62 19.30 35.29
N VAL A 54 15.78 19.11 33.97
CA VAL A 54 16.35 17.88 33.37
C VAL A 54 17.78 17.68 33.82
N LEU A 55 18.61 18.72 33.79
CA LEU A 55 20.01 18.65 34.21
C LEU A 55 20.15 18.36 35.70
N GLU A 56 19.30 18.96 36.55
CA GLU A 56 19.28 18.70 38.01
C GLU A 56 18.84 17.25 38.28
N MET A 57 17.79 16.76 37.60
CA MET A 57 17.33 15.37 37.70
C MET A 57 18.45 14.40 37.26
N LYS A 58 19.09 14.66 36.13
CA LYS A 58 20.22 13.84 35.63
C LYS A 58 21.32 13.72 36.68
N LYS A 59 21.74 14.86 37.27
CA LYS A 59 22.74 14.89 38.30
C LYS A 59 22.36 14.08 39.55
N LEU A 60 21.08 14.15 39.96
CA LEU A 60 20.54 13.40 41.09
C LEU A 60 20.58 11.89 40.82
N LEU A 61 20.11 11.48 39.64
CA LEU A 61 20.08 10.08 39.24
C LEU A 61 21.50 9.47 39.12
N ASP A 62 22.43 10.22 38.55
CA ASP A 62 23.86 9.82 38.48
C ASP A 62 24.48 9.65 39.87
N ALA A 63 24.22 10.60 40.77
CA ALA A 63 24.69 10.52 42.13
C ALA A 63 24.08 9.33 42.92
N SER A 64 22.88 8.91 42.55
CA SER A 64 22.19 7.76 43.14
C SER A 64 22.53 6.43 42.46
N GLY A 65 23.39 6.42 41.44
CA GLY A 65 23.79 5.21 40.70
C GLY A 65 22.67 4.59 39.87
N ILE A 66 21.60 5.34 39.53
CA ILE A 66 20.47 4.86 38.75
C ILE A 66 20.86 4.89 37.26
N THR A 67 20.82 3.72 36.61
CA THR A 67 21.19 3.57 35.17
C THR A 67 20.01 3.74 34.23
N ASN A 68 18.81 3.27 34.62
CA ASN A 68 17.59 3.46 33.81
C ASN A 68 16.93 4.79 34.20
N GLN A 69 17.23 5.84 33.42
CA GLN A 69 16.87 7.23 33.74
C GLN A 69 15.78 7.79 32.85
N ASP A 70 15.42 7.11 31.74
CA ASP A 70 14.57 7.65 30.66
C ASP A 70 13.23 8.19 31.18
N ALA A 71 12.48 7.40 31.93
CA ALA A 71 11.17 7.79 32.44
C ALA A 71 11.23 9.02 33.36
N ALA A 72 12.23 9.08 34.27
CA ALA A 72 12.42 10.20 35.19
C ALA A 72 12.83 11.48 34.45
N LEU A 73 13.67 11.36 33.41
CA LEU A 73 14.11 12.50 32.62
C LEU A 73 12.99 13.03 31.70
N ARG A 74 12.16 12.16 31.11
CA ARG A 74 10.93 12.57 30.39
C ARG A 74 9.98 13.29 31.33
N GLN A 75 9.77 12.79 32.54
CA GLN A 75 8.92 13.44 33.54
C GLN A 75 9.47 14.83 33.93
N ALA A 76 10.78 14.96 34.15
CA ALA A 76 11.42 16.25 34.43
C ALA A 76 11.35 17.23 33.25
N ALA A 77 11.37 16.71 32.02
CA ALA A 77 11.19 17.51 30.82
C ALA A 77 9.73 17.91 30.58
N GLY A 78 8.75 17.16 31.14
CA GLY A 78 7.34 17.32 30.83
C GLY A 78 6.99 17.02 29.36
N GLN A 79 7.84 16.22 28.70
CA GLN A 79 7.76 15.88 27.29
C GLN A 79 8.14 14.41 27.08
N ALA A 80 7.75 13.83 25.94
CA ALA A 80 8.16 12.48 25.54
C ALA A 80 9.65 12.37 25.17
N PHE A 81 10.38 13.46 25.26
CA PHE A 81 11.81 13.58 24.97
C PHE A 81 12.48 14.55 25.92
N TYR A 82 13.80 14.48 26.00
CA TYR A 82 14.64 15.36 26.82
C TYR A 82 16.02 15.58 26.16
N ASN A 83 16.82 16.50 26.75
CA ASN A 83 18.21 16.66 26.40
C ASN A 83 19.07 16.92 27.67
N THR A 84 20.03 16.04 27.92
CA THR A 84 20.96 16.09 29.09
C THR A 84 22.25 16.81 28.82
N SER A 85 22.49 17.33 27.61
CA SER A 85 23.67 18.14 27.30
C SER A 85 23.64 19.45 28.13
N PRO A 86 24.80 19.99 28.56
CA PRO A 86 24.84 21.32 29.20
C PRO A 86 24.54 22.46 28.24
N PHE A 87 24.44 22.20 26.92
CA PHE A 87 24.27 23.22 25.90
C PHE A 87 22.81 23.30 25.41
N THR A 88 22.43 24.51 24.99
CA THR A 88 21.28 24.79 24.09
C THR A 88 21.86 25.24 22.74
N LEU A 89 21.01 25.37 21.70
CA LEU A 89 21.45 25.93 20.41
C LEU A 89 21.95 27.37 20.57
N ARG A 90 21.39 28.15 21.50
CA ARG A 90 21.83 29.53 21.82
C ARG A 90 23.25 29.55 22.40
N ASP A 91 23.60 28.59 23.28
CA ASP A 91 24.95 28.48 23.85
C ASP A 91 25.98 28.13 22.78
N LEU A 92 25.59 27.27 21.81
CA LEU A 92 26.46 26.87 20.70
C LEU A 92 26.75 28.03 19.73
N ARG A 93 25.79 28.95 19.53
CA ARG A 93 25.98 30.14 18.71
C ARG A 93 27.16 31.02 19.21
N ALA A 94 27.39 31.06 20.51
CA ALA A 94 28.43 31.89 21.14
C ALA A 94 29.84 31.29 21.08
N ARG A 95 30.04 30.12 20.46
CA ARG A 95 31.34 29.43 20.43
C ARG A 95 32.32 30.07 19.47
N ALA A 96 33.55 30.29 19.96
CA ALA A 96 34.56 31.12 19.30
C ALA A 96 35.35 30.41 18.19
N SER A 97 35.49 29.06 18.26
CA SER A 97 36.27 28.31 17.27
C SER A 97 35.48 27.20 16.61
N ARG A 98 35.77 26.95 15.34
CA ARG A 98 35.11 25.91 14.52
C ARG A 98 35.25 24.51 15.10
N GLN A 99 36.42 24.13 15.55
CA GLN A 99 36.66 22.79 16.12
C GLN A 99 35.93 22.59 17.44
N GLN A 100 35.89 23.61 18.28
CA GLN A 100 35.13 23.60 19.51
C GLN A 100 33.65 23.51 19.26
N LEU A 101 33.14 24.27 18.27
CA LEU A 101 31.72 24.25 17.88
C LEU A 101 31.27 22.87 17.37
N GLU A 102 32.09 22.20 16.54
CA GLU A 102 31.77 20.83 16.08
C GLU A 102 31.69 19.85 17.25
N ALA A 103 32.69 19.88 18.18
CA ALA A 103 32.71 18.99 19.33
C ALA A 103 31.52 19.24 20.27
N ASP A 104 31.21 20.50 20.56
CA ASP A 104 30.09 20.88 21.44
C ASP A 104 28.73 20.58 20.79
N PHE A 105 28.63 20.75 19.46
CA PHE A 105 27.40 20.39 18.73
C PHE A 105 27.15 18.88 18.75
N ARG A 106 28.20 18.06 18.59
CA ARG A 106 28.08 16.60 18.75
C ARG A 106 27.63 16.22 20.15
N ALA A 107 28.27 16.80 21.18
CA ALA A 107 27.90 16.59 22.58
C ALA A 107 26.47 17.05 22.90
N TYR A 108 26.03 18.12 22.28
CA TYR A 108 24.63 18.58 22.36
C TYR A 108 23.65 17.54 21.76
N LEU A 109 23.95 17.00 20.57
CA LEU A 109 23.14 15.96 19.94
C LEU A 109 23.12 14.66 20.75
N ASP A 110 24.27 14.29 21.36
CA ASP A 110 24.40 13.09 22.23
C ASP A 110 23.55 13.19 23.50
N GLY A 111 23.20 14.40 23.92
CA GLY A 111 22.35 14.63 25.09
C GLY A 111 20.88 14.33 24.89
N PHE A 112 20.40 14.18 23.66
CA PHE A 112 18.99 13.88 23.41
C PHE A 112 18.58 12.46 23.86
N SER A 113 17.32 12.29 24.19
CA SER A 113 16.70 11.02 24.56
C SER A 113 16.80 9.96 23.44
N PRO A 114 16.71 8.65 23.78
CA PRO A 114 16.89 7.56 22.81
C PRO A 114 16.00 7.65 21.57
N ASN A 115 14.74 8.07 21.72
CA ASN A 115 13.82 8.23 20.60
C ASN A 115 14.23 9.35 19.62
N VAL A 116 14.80 10.45 20.13
CA VAL A 116 15.36 11.50 19.27
C VAL A 116 16.69 11.07 18.64
N GLN A 117 17.52 10.32 19.39
CA GLN A 117 18.75 9.73 18.83
C GLN A 117 18.44 8.82 17.65
N ASP A 118 17.40 8.00 17.76
CA ASP A 118 16.94 7.11 16.72
C ASP A 118 16.51 7.90 15.46
N ILE A 119 15.76 8.99 15.62
CA ILE A 119 15.40 9.91 14.51
C ILE A 119 16.66 10.46 13.83
N LEU A 120 17.60 11.01 14.61
CA LEU A 120 18.83 11.61 14.06
C LEU A 120 19.74 10.59 13.37
N GLN A 121 19.76 9.34 13.86
CA GLN A 121 20.49 8.24 13.25
C GLN A 121 19.87 7.86 11.89
N ASN A 122 18.56 7.71 11.83
CA ASN A 122 17.86 7.32 10.60
C ASN A 122 17.81 8.44 9.55
N PHE A 123 17.94 9.72 9.95
CA PHE A 123 18.24 10.83 9.03
C PHE A 123 19.69 10.83 8.55
N GLU A 124 20.56 9.98 9.12
CA GLU A 124 22.02 10.03 8.89
C GLU A 124 22.62 11.43 9.15
N PHE A 125 22.00 12.23 10.02
CA PHE A 125 22.38 13.62 10.24
C PHE A 125 23.82 13.76 10.76
N ARG A 126 24.27 12.81 11.59
CA ARG A 126 25.66 12.81 12.11
C ARG A 126 26.70 12.70 11.01
N ASN A 127 26.37 12.05 9.89
CA ASN A 127 27.23 11.92 8.71
C ASN A 127 27.40 13.25 7.97
N GLN A 128 26.48 14.21 8.16
CA GLN A 128 26.55 15.54 7.55
C GLN A 128 27.48 16.49 8.31
N ILE A 129 27.68 16.28 9.61
CA ILE A 129 28.45 17.19 10.48
C ILE A 129 29.87 17.45 9.97
N PRO A 130 30.68 16.44 9.57
CA PRO A 130 32.04 16.68 9.06
C PRO A 130 32.05 17.55 7.79
N ARG A 131 31.04 17.38 6.93
CA ARG A 131 30.93 18.17 5.71
C ARG A 131 30.56 19.62 6.00
N LEU A 132 29.59 19.83 6.89
CA LEU A 132 29.15 21.15 7.35
C LEU A 132 30.30 21.86 8.08
N SER A 133 31.08 21.14 8.90
CA SER A 133 32.24 21.68 9.60
C SER A 133 33.32 22.09 8.63
N LYS A 134 33.68 21.28 7.62
CA LYS A 134 34.64 21.65 6.58
C LYS A 134 34.21 22.90 5.81
N GLY A 135 32.94 23.04 5.55
CA GLY A 135 32.33 24.20 4.85
C GLY A 135 32.15 25.42 5.72
N ASP A 136 32.43 25.32 7.03
CA ASP A 136 32.21 26.38 8.03
C ASP A 136 30.75 26.83 8.11
N ARG A 137 29.80 25.83 8.02
CA ARG A 137 28.35 26.08 7.94
C ARG A 137 27.60 25.73 9.23
N ILE A 138 28.19 25.07 10.21
CA ILE A 138 27.47 24.71 11.46
C ILE A 138 27.03 25.98 12.20
N GLY A 139 27.91 26.96 12.35
CA GLY A 139 27.60 28.20 13.05
C GLY A 139 26.52 29.03 12.34
N SER A 140 26.69 29.24 11.04
CA SER A 140 25.70 30.00 10.24
C SER A 140 24.33 29.33 10.17
N LEU A 141 24.26 27.98 10.06
CA LEU A 141 23.02 27.24 10.17
C LEU A 141 22.33 27.46 11.51
N ILE A 142 23.06 27.30 12.63
CA ILE A 142 22.49 27.56 13.97
C ILE A 142 22.00 28.99 14.07
N GLU A 143 22.76 29.96 13.56
CA GLU A 143 22.37 31.38 13.56
C GLU A 143 21.08 31.62 12.78
N LYS A 144 20.96 31.07 11.58
CA LYS A 144 19.75 31.19 10.74
C LYS A 144 18.52 30.56 11.40
N PHE A 145 18.66 29.39 12.03
CA PHE A 145 17.56 28.76 12.79
C PHE A 145 17.23 29.46 14.11
N LEU A 146 18.10 30.32 14.60
CA LEU A 146 17.89 31.21 15.75
C LEU A 146 17.56 32.65 15.35
N ASP A 147 17.26 32.90 14.06
CA ASP A 147 16.91 34.22 13.56
C ASP A 147 15.70 34.77 14.34
N PRO A 148 15.77 36.01 14.86
CA PRO A 148 14.68 36.59 15.63
C PRO A 148 13.40 36.82 14.83
N ASN A 149 13.44 36.70 13.51
CA ASN A 149 12.26 36.84 12.64
C ASN A 149 11.43 35.56 12.54
N ILE A 150 11.95 34.39 12.97
CA ILE A 150 11.16 33.15 13.03
C ILE A 150 10.97 32.68 14.46
N ASN A 151 9.76 32.23 14.75
CA ASN A 151 9.43 31.62 16.03
C ASN A 151 8.96 30.19 15.81
N LEU A 152 9.82 29.20 16.13
CA LEU A 152 9.47 27.78 16.18
C LEU A 152 9.22 27.29 17.61
N SER A 153 9.10 28.21 18.57
CA SER A 153 8.73 27.92 19.95
C SER A 153 7.20 27.84 20.10
N PRO A 154 6.67 27.06 21.05
CA PRO A 154 5.25 27.13 21.39
C PRO A 154 4.86 28.44 22.09
N GLU A 155 5.82 29.23 22.53
CA GLU A 155 5.63 30.46 23.29
C GLU A 155 5.72 31.67 22.38
N ASP A 156 4.95 32.72 22.75
CA ASP A 156 5.04 34.03 22.11
C ASP A 156 6.42 34.68 22.34
N VAL A 157 6.94 35.34 21.34
CA VAL A 157 8.09 36.24 21.48
C VAL A 157 7.53 37.66 21.57
N CYS A 158 7.73 38.29 22.74
CA CYS A 158 7.25 39.64 23.02
C CYS A 158 8.38 40.67 22.92
N ASP A 159 8.06 41.89 22.57
CA ASP A 159 8.92 43.05 22.66
C ASP A 159 9.00 43.57 24.10
N SER A 160 9.81 44.57 24.37
CA SER A 160 10.02 45.13 25.71
C SER A 160 8.80 45.82 26.33
N ASP A 161 7.76 46.07 25.55
CA ASP A 161 6.48 46.61 25.93
C ASP A 161 5.37 45.55 26.09
N ASP A 162 5.73 44.27 26.19
CA ASP A 162 4.87 43.11 26.24
C ASP A 162 3.96 42.90 25.00
N SER A 163 4.17 43.67 23.93
CA SER A 163 3.50 43.38 22.66
C SER A 163 4.04 42.11 22.00
N VAL A 164 3.15 41.27 21.45
CA VAL A 164 3.55 40.03 20.77
C VAL A 164 4.16 40.38 19.44
N ARG A 165 5.46 40.18 19.31
CA ARG A 165 6.23 40.36 18.08
C ARG A 165 6.03 39.18 17.13
N HIS A 166 6.17 37.97 17.65
CA HIS A 166 5.95 36.73 16.90
C HIS A 166 5.13 35.79 17.79
N PRO A 167 3.91 35.41 17.36
CA PRO A 167 3.08 34.48 18.11
C PRO A 167 3.76 33.11 18.21
N GLY A 168 3.48 32.40 19.29
CA GLY A 168 3.88 31.03 19.49
C GLY A 168 3.32 30.11 18.40
N LEU A 169 4.10 29.14 18.00
CA LEU A 169 3.70 28.14 17.03
C LEU A 169 3.22 26.89 17.78
N ASP A 170 1.92 26.62 17.69
CA ASP A 170 1.35 25.40 18.29
C ASP A 170 1.84 24.12 17.57
N ASN A 171 1.54 22.98 18.15
CA ASN A 171 1.95 21.68 17.61
C ASN A 171 1.36 21.41 16.22
N HIS A 172 0.09 21.79 16.00
CA HIS A 172 -0.56 21.64 14.70
C HIS A 172 0.11 22.50 13.61
N GLY A 173 0.39 23.75 13.90
CA GLY A 173 1.10 24.66 13.00
C GLY A 173 2.52 24.17 12.68
N MET A 174 3.21 23.62 13.69
CA MET A 174 4.54 23.03 13.48
C MET A 174 4.49 21.80 12.58
N GLY A 175 3.54 20.88 12.79
CA GLY A 175 3.29 19.74 11.91
C GLY A 175 3.00 20.18 10.47
N THR A 176 2.16 21.20 10.29
CA THR A 176 1.85 21.75 8.96
C THR A 176 3.09 22.28 8.23
N ILE A 177 3.97 23.01 8.94
CA ILE A 177 5.25 23.49 8.38
C ILE A 177 6.14 22.32 8.00
N PHE A 178 6.29 21.32 8.87
CA PHE A 178 7.16 20.18 8.64
C PHE A 178 6.69 19.35 7.45
N GLU A 179 5.39 19.02 7.39
CA GLU A 179 4.80 18.33 6.24
C GLU A 179 5.00 19.10 4.92
N GLU A 180 4.84 20.42 4.93
CA GLU A 180 5.03 21.24 3.72
C GLU A 180 6.50 21.28 3.29
N LEU A 181 7.46 21.30 4.22
CA LEU A 181 8.88 21.17 3.91
C LEU A 181 9.20 19.82 3.30
N VAL A 182 8.72 18.74 3.91
CA VAL A 182 8.88 17.37 3.39
C VAL A 182 8.31 17.27 1.98
N ARG A 183 7.09 17.81 1.75
CA ARG A 183 6.46 17.81 0.43
C ARG A 183 7.33 18.54 -0.60
N ARG A 184 7.85 19.72 -0.29
CA ARG A 184 8.68 20.52 -1.22
C ARG A 184 10.00 19.82 -1.55
N PHE A 185 10.69 19.26 -0.55
CA PHE A 185 11.93 18.51 -0.78
C PHE A 185 11.67 17.27 -1.64
N ASN A 186 10.53 16.64 -1.48
CA ASN A 186 10.13 15.50 -2.28
C ASN A 186 9.81 15.89 -3.73
N GLU A 187 9.16 17.04 -3.96
CA GLU A 187 8.90 17.55 -5.31
C GLU A 187 10.19 17.87 -6.09
N GLU A 188 11.25 18.34 -5.41
CA GLU A 188 12.54 18.59 -6.07
C GLU A 188 13.29 17.30 -6.44
N ASN A 189 13.06 16.20 -5.73
CA ASN A 189 13.73 14.93 -5.94
C ASN A 189 13.07 13.99 -6.96
N ASN A 190 12.20 14.46 -7.80
CA ASN A 190 11.48 13.90 -8.97
C ASN A 190 11.34 12.36 -9.15
N GLU A 191 12.11 11.49 -8.53
CA GLU A 191 12.14 10.04 -8.82
C GLU A 191 11.73 9.13 -7.64
N GLU A 192 11.99 9.52 -6.39
CA GLU A 192 11.74 8.67 -5.22
C GLU A 192 10.61 9.14 -4.31
N ALA A 193 10.30 10.42 -4.35
CA ALA A 193 9.40 11.06 -3.41
C ALA A 193 7.94 10.60 -3.46
N GLY A 194 7.47 10.20 -4.62
CA GLY A 194 6.09 9.76 -4.80
C GLY A 194 5.79 8.37 -4.24
N GLU A 195 6.80 7.56 -3.93
CA GLU A 195 6.60 6.20 -3.42
C GLU A 195 6.14 6.19 -1.95
N HIS A 196 6.44 7.23 -1.20
CA HIS A 196 6.19 7.30 0.25
C HIS A 196 5.10 8.30 0.65
N TRP A 197 4.41 8.91 -0.34
CA TRP A 197 3.40 9.93 -0.07
C TRP A 197 2.05 9.57 -0.66
N THR A 198 1.05 9.40 0.20
CA THR A 198 -0.34 9.20 -0.23
C THR A 198 -1.07 10.54 -0.29
N PRO A 199 -1.73 10.89 -1.41
CA PRO A 199 -2.50 12.13 -1.50
C PRO A 199 -3.57 12.24 -0.42
N ARG A 200 -3.68 13.41 0.21
CA ARG A 200 -4.62 13.64 1.32
C ARG A 200 -6.09 13.41 0.95
N ASP A 201 -6.47 13.68 -0.29
CA ASP A 201 -7.80 13.41 -0.82
C ASP A 201 -8.12 11.91 -0.84
N ALA A 202 -7.16 11.06 -1.26
CA ALA A 202 -7.28 9.61 -1.18
C ALA A 202 -7.40 9.13 0.27
N VAL A 203 -6.56 9.66 1.16
CA VAL A 203 -6.59 9.31 2.59
C VAL A 203 -7.94 9.67 3.24
N LYS A 204 -8.46 10.87 2.97
CA LYS A 204 -9.79 11.31 3.44
C LYS A 204 -10.90 10.37 2.94
N LEU A 205 -10.84 9.96 1.67
CA LEU A 205 -11.80 9.00 1.13
C LEU A 205 -11.69 7.66 1.88
N MET A 206 -10.48 7.12 2.05
CA MET A 206 -10.25 5.85 2.77
C MET A 206 -10.78 5.92 4.20
N ALA A 207 -10.46 6.97 4.93
CA ALA A 207 -10.94 7.18 6.30
C ALA A 207 -12.48 7.21 6.36
N ARG A 208 -13.12 7.93 5.46
CA ARG A 208 -14.60 7.98 5.40
C ARG A 208 -15.22 6.64 5.02
N LEU A 209 -14.62 5.87 4.11
CA LEU A 209 -15.10 4.50 3.77
C LEU A 209 -15.00 3.53 4.95
N ILE A 210 -14.08 3.78 5.89
CA ILE A 210 -13.95 2.99 7.12
C ILE A 210 -14.94 3.44 8.18
N PHE A 211 -15.04 4.75 8.47
CA PHE A 211 -15.75 5.26 9.65
C PHE A 211 -17.22 5.59 9.41
N ASP A 212 -17.59 6.19 8.27
CA ASP A 212 -18.97 6.61 8.01
C ASP A 212 -19.97 5.44 8.07
N PRO A 213 -19.66 4.18 7.63
CA PRO A 213 -20.60 3.05 7.75
C PRO A 213 -20.90 2.60 9.18
N ILE A 214 -20.11 3.03 10.14
CA ILE A 214 -20.19 2.60 11.56
C ILE A 214 -20.22 3.76 12.53
N GLU A 215 -20.42 5.00 12.08
CA GLU A 215 -20.36 6.20 12.91
C GLU A 215 -21.33 6.14 14.08
N ASP A 216 -22.50 5.53 13.90
CA ASP A 216 -23.52 5.28 14.92
C ASP A 216 -23.14 4.18 15.94
N LYS A 217 -22.13 3.36 15.64
CA LYS A 217 -21.67 2.23 16.45
C LYS A 217 -20.36 2.52 17.18
N ILE A 218 -19.72 3.65 16.90
CA ILE A 218 -18.52 4.08 17.62
C ILE A 218 -18.92 4.47 19.04
N GLU A 219 -18.34 3.78 20.03
CA GLU A 219 -18.56 4.06 21.44
C GLU A 219 -17.35 4.80 22.05
N SER A 220 -17.59 5.47 23.19
CA SER A 220 -16.49 6.07 23.95
C SER A 220 -15.52 4.98 24.41
N GLY A 221 -14.22 5.18 24.15
CA GLY A 221 -13.22 4.16 24.46
C GLY A 221 -11.91 4.39 23.73
N THR A 222 -11.05 3.37 23.75
CA THR A 222 -9.74 3.39 23.11
C THR A 222 -9.75 2.53 21.84
N TYR A 223 -9.26 3.11 20.76
CA TYR A 223 -9.15 2.45 19.46
C TYR A 223 -7.69 2.39 19.00
N LEU A 224 -7.32 1.26 18.40
CA LEU A 224 -5.98 1.03 17.88
C LEU A 224 -6.01 1.13 16.34
N LEU A 225 -5.18 2.00 15.78
CA LEU A 225 -5.02 2.17 14.34
C LEU A 225 -3.65 1.64 13.90
N TYR A 226 -3.60 0.99 12.74
CA TYR A 226 -2.36 0.38 12.23
C TYR A 226 -2.15 0.63 10.74
N ASP A 227 -0.87 0.86 10.38
CA ASP A 227 -0.40 0.89 9.00
C ASP A 227 0.93 0.12 8.90
N GLY A 228 0.94 -0.95 8.11
CA GLY A 228 2.13 -1.79 7.87
C GLY A 228 3.12 -1.20 6.86
N ALA A 229 2.78 -0.12 6.18
CA ALA A 229 3.64 0.65 5.29
C ALA A 229 3.40 2.14 5.52
N ILE A 230 3.65 2.57 6.78
CA ILE A 230 3.17 3.84 7.31
C ILE A 230 3.68 5.07 6.56
N GLY A 231 4.79 4.94 5.84
CA GLY A 231 5.38 6.07 5.15
C GLY A 231 5.71 7.20 6.12
N THR A 232 5.26 8.41 5.83
CA THR A 232 5.42 9.60 6.68
C THR A 232 4.37 9.75 7.78
N GLY A 233 3.45 8.78 7.93
CA GLY A 233 2.44 8.78 8.98
C GLY A 233 1.16 9.56 8.67
N GLY A 234 1.12 10.32 7.58
CA GLY A 234 -0.01 11.20 7.25
C GLY A 234 -1.36 10.48 7.11
N MET A 235 -1.36 9.20 6.75
CA MET A 235 -2.59 8.41 6.64
C MET A 235 -3.23 8.15 8.01
N LEU A 236 -2.46 7.70 8.99
CA LEU A 236 -2.96 7.43 10.33
C LEU A 236 -3.40 8.70 11.04
N THR A 237 -2.69 9.83 10.87
CA THR A 237 -3.08 11.12 11.44
C THR A 237 -4.45 11.57 10.93
N VAL A 238 -4.69 11.53 9.61
CA VAL A 238 -5.99 11.89 9.03
C VAL A 238 -7.09 10.92 9.46
N ALA A 239 -6.78 9.63 9.60
CA ALA A 239 -7.73 8.63 10.08
C ALA A 239 -8.11 8.90 11.53
N GLU A 240 -7.15 9.23 12.40
CA GLU A 240 -7.39 9.62 13.80
C GLU A 240 -8.27 10.86 13.91
N GLU A 241 -7.93 11.93 13.16
CA GLU A 241 -8.74 13.16 13.10
C GLU A 241 -10.18 12.86 12.68
N THR A 242 -10.36 12.03 11.64
CA THR A 242 -11.69 11.66 11.15
C THR A 242 -12.47 10.85 12.17
N LEU A 243 -11.84 9.88 12.83
CA LEU A 243 -12.46 9.06 13.88
C LEU A 243 -12.91 9.93 15.07
N LYS A 244 -12.02 10.80 15.56
CA LYS A 244 -12.32 11.73 16.65
C LYS A 244 -13.47 12.68 16.29
N GLN A 245 -13.50 13.16 15.05
CA GLN A 245 -14.59 14.01 14.58
C GLN A 245 -15.92 13.27 14.55
N ARG A 246 -15.99 12.06 13.96
CA ARG A 246 -17.21 11.25 13.90
C ARG A 246 -17.72 10.90 15.29
N ALA A 247 -16.84 10.49 16.20
CA ALA A 247 -17.18 10.21 17.58
C ALA A 247 -17.79 11.44 18.26
N LYS A 248 -17.17 12.62 18.10
CA LYS A 248 -17.65 13.89 18.68
C LYS A 248 -19.03 14.29 18.13
N GLU A 249 -19.28 14.11 16.83
CA GLU A 249 -20.58 14.37 16.20
C GLU A 249 -21.70 13.54 16.83
N HIS A 250 -21.38 12.34 17.35
CA HIS A 250 -22.29 11.46 18.08
C HIS A 250 -22.19 11.57 19.61
N GLY A 251 -21.52 12.61 20.13
CA GLY A 251 -21.37 12.85 21.57
C GLY A 251 -20.50 11.82 22.30
N LYS A 252 -19.57 11.18 21.61
CA LYS A 252 -18.65 10.18 22.14
C LYS A 252 -17.24 10.76 22.29
N GLU A 253 -16.50 10.27 23.28
CA GLU A 253 -15.10 10.60 23.50
C GLU A 253 -14.23 9.37 23.22
N VAL A 254 -13.29 9.48 22.29
CA VAL A 254 -12.40 8.40 21.88
C VAL A 254 -10.94 8.78 22.10
N SER A 255 -10.18 7.82 22.61
CA SER A 255 -8.71 7.82 22.61
C SER A 255 -8.22 6.96 21.47
N VAL A 256 -7.20 7.40 20.78
CA VAL A 256 -6.65 6.69 19.61
C VAL A 256 -5.16 6.45 19.83
N HIS A 257 -4.70 5.23 19.58
CA HIS A 257 -3.28 4.90 19.56
C HIS A 257 -2.89 4.45 18.15
N LEU A 258 -1.88 5.11 17.62
CA LEU A 258 -1.33 4.86 16.30
C LEU A 258 -0.18 3.86 16.38
N PHE A 259 -0.17 2.88 15.48
CA PHE A 259 0.89 1.88 15.35
C PHE A 259 1.30 1.81 13.87
N GLY A 260 2.59 1.69 13.63
CA GLY A 260 3.05 1.59 12.26
C GLY A 260 4.43 1.01 12.10
N GLN A 261 4.70 0.56 10.87
CA GLN A 261 5.99 -0.01 10.51
C GLN A 261 6.45 0.54 9.16
N GLU A 262 7.74 0.94 9.08
CA GLU A 262 8.34 1.51 7.87
C GLU A 262 9.77 1.00 7.67
N ILE A 263 10.04 0.41 6.52
CA ILE A 263 11.37 -0.13 6.20
C ILE A 263 12.37 0.94 5.79
N ASN A 264 11.90 2.04 5.17
CA ASN A 264 12.78 3.13 4.75
C ASN A 264 13.19 3.98 5.95
N ALA A 265 14.49 4.02 6.25
CA ALA A 265 15.05 4.70 7.42
C ALA A 265 14.70 6.20 7.46
N GLU A 266 14.82 6.88 6.33
CA GLU A 266 14.54 8.33 6.25
C GLU A 266 13.05 8.62 6.44
N THR A 267 12.19 7.88 5.75
CA THR A 267 10.73 8.01 5.84
C THR A 267 10.23 7.71 7.25
N TYR A 268 10.79 6.68 7.90
CA TYR A 268 10.55 6.37 9.30
C TYR A 268 10.95 7.53 10.23
N ALA A 269 12.15 8.11 10.01
CA ALA A 269 12.60 9.26 10.81
C ALA A 269 11.68 10.47 10.65
N ILE A 270 11.20 10.73 9.43
CA ILE A 270 10.21 11.78 9.14
C ILE A 270 8.92 11.53 9.92
N CYS A 271 8.38 10.31 9.87
CA CYS A 271 7.16 9.94 10.58
C CYS A 271 7.28 10.19 12.09
N LYS A 272 8.33 9.65 12.72
CA LYS A 272 8.57 9.87 14.17
C LYS A 272 8.77 11.33 14.53
N ALA A 273 9.51 12.05 13.69
CA ALA A 273 9.75 13.47 13.91
C ALA A 273 8.44 14.27 13.86
N ASP A 274 7.57 14.00 12.86
CA ASP A 274 6.27 14.66 12.73
C ASP A 274 5.38 14.43 13.97
N LEU A 275 5.29 13.19 14.43
CA LEU A 275 4.53 12.85 15.65
C LEU A 275 5.09 13.55 16.90
N LEU A 276 6.42 13.59 17.07
CA LEU A 276 7.01 14.32 18.19
C LEU A 276 6.76 15.83 18.10
N LEU A 277 6.83 16.41 16.91
CA LEU A 277 6.58 17.84 16.67
C LEU A 277 5.12 18.22 16.94
N LYS A 278 4.19 17.30 16.70
CA LYS A 278 2.76 17.43 17.03
C LYS A 278 2.45 17.18 18.50
N GLY A 279 3.42 16.77 19.30
CA GLY A 279 3.24 16.44 20.73
C GLY A 279 2.65 15.05 20.97
N GLU A 280 2.69 14.18 19.97
CA GLU A 280 2.17 12.80 19.99
C GLU A 280 3.30 11.80 20.29
N GLY A 281 4.02 12.03 21.38
CA GLY A 281 5.22 11.24 21.74
C GLY A 281 4.93 9.76 21.98
N ASP A 282 3.80 9.44 22.58
CA ASP A 282 3.36 8.05 22.82
C ASP A 282 3.08 7.33 21.49
N ALA A 283 2.49 8.02 20.53
CA ALA A 283 2.31 7.48 19.17
C ALA A 283 3.66 7.28 18.48
N ALA A 284 4.60 8.21 18.61
CA ALA A 284 5.94 8.08 18.06
C ALA A 284 6.71 6.85 18.61
N ASP A 285 6.48 6.45 19.86
CA ASP A 285 7.08 5.25 20.45
C ASP A 285 6.50 3.94 19.88
N ASN A 286 5.28 3.97 19.32
CA ASN A 286 4.63 2.83 18.64
C ASN A 286 4.97 2.74 17.13
N ILE A 287 5.79 3.62 16.61
CA ILE A 287 6.28 3.51 15.24
C ILE A 287 7.63 2.81 15.26
N VAL A 288 7.73 1.72 14.51
CA VAL A 288 8.93 0.88 14.39
C VAL A 288 9.41 0.91 12.95
N GLY A 289 10.71 1.06 12.73
CA GLY A 289 11.21 1.10 11.36
C GLY A 289 12.71 1.08 11.22
N GLY A 290 13.13 1.20 9.98
CA GLY A 290 14.51 1.05 9.52
C GLY A 290 14.70 -0.24 8.72
N PRO A 291 15.91 -0.43 8.11
CA PRO A 291 16.16 -1.50 7.13
C PRO A 291 15.94 -2.93 7.62
N GLU A 292 16.00 -3.15 8.94
CA GLU A 292 15.80 -4.47 9.56
C GLU A 292 14.33 -4.78 9.87
N PHE A 293 13.45 -3.78 9.80
CA PHE A 293 12.05 -3.86 10.22
C PHE A 293 11.10 -3.87 9.02
N SER A 294 11.27 -4.84 8.12
CA SER A 294 10.28 -5.08 7.06
C SER A 294 9.02 -5.72 7.62
N THR A 295 7.87 -5.15 7.35
CA THR A 295 6.56 -5.69 7.72
C THR A 295 6.35 -7.14 7.28
N LEU A 296 6.89 -7.51 6.12
CA LEU A 296 6.73 -8.85 5.57
C LEU A 296 7.61 -9.88 6.30
N SER A 297 8.89 -9.58 6.52
CA SER A 297 9.85 -10.54 7.08
C SER A 297 10.16 -10.36 8.57
N ASN A 298 9.80 -9.23 9.17
CA ASN A 298 10.06 -8.92 10.57
C ASN A 298 8.91 -8.10 11.18
N ASP A 299 7.79 -8.78 11.48
CA ASP A 299 6.62 -8.15 12.09
C ASP A 299 6.95 -7.56 13.47
N ALA A 300 6.83 -6.25 13.60
CA ALA A 300 7.08 -5.54 14.86
C ALA A 300 5.95 -5.69 15.88
N PHE A 301 4.77 -6.15 15.46
CA PHE A 301 3.56 -6.24 16.29
C PHE A 301 2.95 -7.65 16.28
N PRO A 302 3.74 -8.70 16.58
CA PRO A 302 3.21 -10.06 16.61
C PRO A 302 2.17 -10.20 17.73
N GLY A 303 0.99 -10.73 17.38
CA GLY A 303 -0.10 -10.94 18.35
C GLY A 303 -0.90 -9.68 18.71
N TYR A 304 -0.60 -8.51 18.12
CA TYR A 304 -1.47 -7.35 18.22
C TYR A 304 -2.67 -7.50 17.29
N GLU A 305 -3.82 -7.03 17.76
CA GLU A 305 -5.04 -6.88 16.98
C GLU A 305 -5.48 -5.41 16.97
N PHE A 306 -5.92 -4.91 15.81
CA PHE A 306 -6.26 -3.50 15.61
C PHE A 306 -7.72 -3.33 15.21
N ASP A 307 -8.32 -2.20 15.60
CA ASP A 307 -9.69 -1.85 15.25
C ASP A 307 -9.79 -1.38 13.80
N PHE A 308 -8.87 -0.51 13.39
CA PHE A 308 -8.87 0.10 12.07
C PHE A 308 -7.47 0.06 11.46
N MET A 309 -7.41 -0.26 10.17
CA MET A 309 -6.16 -0.36 9.46
C MET A 309 -6.28 0.31 8.10
N LEU A 310 -5.35 1.21 7.81
CA LEU A 310 -5.28 1.90 6.52
C LEU A 310 -3.85 1.79 6.00
N SER A 311 -3.67 1.43 4.74
CA SER A 311 -2.33 1.33 4.16
C SER A 311 -2.31 1.65 2.66
N ASN A 312 -1.19 2.18 2.20
CA ASN A 312 -0.83 2.27 0.79
C ASN A 312 0.53 1.60 0.59
N PRO A 313 0.57 0.26 0.53
CA PRO A 313 1.81 -0.49 0.44
C PRO A 313 2.49 -0.28 -0.92
N PRO A 314 3.79 -0.59 -1.05
CA PRO A 314 4.46 -0.57 -2.32
C PRO A 314 3.90 -1.66 -3.24
N TYR A 315 3.35 -1.27 -4.40
CA TYR A 315 2.87 -2.20 -5.42
C TYR A 315 3.80 -2.24 -6.63
N GLY A 316 3.91 -3.43 -7.25
CA GLY A 316 4.84 -3.68 -8.35
C GLY A 316 6.30 -3.72 -7.90
N LYS A 317 6.57 -3.85 -6.60
CA LYS A 317 7.92 -3.95 -6.04
C LYS A 317 8.23 -5.38 -5.62
N SER A 318 9.47 -5.79 -5.90
CA SER A 318 9.96 -7.11 -5.53
C SER A 318 10.17 -7.22 -4.01
N TRP A 319 9.63 -8.27 -3.41
CA TRP A 319 9.86 -8.64 -2.02
C TRP A 319 10.80 -9.84 -1.85
N LYS A 320 11.64 -10.10 -2.86
CA LYS A 320 12.58 -11.24 -2.88
C LYS A 320 13.53 -11.24 -1.67
N GLY A 321 13.98 -10.07 -1.22
CA GLY A 321 14.82 -9.95 -0.04
C GLY A 321 14.11 -10.41 1.25
N ASP A 322 12.81 -10.13 1.38
CA ASP A 322 12.01 -10.62 2.49
C ASP A 322 11.80 -12.12 2.44
N LEU A 323 11.52 -12.66 1.25
CA LEU A 323 11.41 -14.10 1.04
C LEU A 323 12.70 -14.83 1.45
N GLU A 324 13.86 -14.30 1.13
CA GLU A 324 15.16 -14.87 1.51
C GLU A 324 15.36 -14.85 3.03
N ARG A 325 15.02 -13.76 3.71
CA ARG A 325 15.05 -13.64 5.18
C ARG A 325 14.10 -14.62 5.86
N MET A 326 12.96 -14.95 5.23
CA MET A 326 11.97 -15.91 5.72
C MET A 326 12.33 -17.37 5.43
N GLY A 327 13.51 -17.66 4.85
CA GLY A 327 13.98 -19.02 4.57
C GLY A 327 13.63 -19.55 3.17
N GLY A 328 13.22 -18.70 2.24
CA GLY A 328 12.84 -19.07 0.87
C GLY A 328 11.45 -19.70 0.77
N LYS A 329 10.97 -20.00 -0.45
CA LYS A 329 9.59 -20.48 -0.70
C LYS A 329 9.18 -21.70 0.11
N GLY A 330 10.09 -22.63 0.36
CA GLY A 330 9.80 -23.86 1.13
C GLY A 330 10.00 -23.73 2.63
N GLY A 331 10.53 -22.60 3.11
CA GLY A 331 10.85 -22.37 4.53
C GLY A 331 9.85 -21.51 5.28
N ILE A 332 8.91 -20.85 4.58
CA ILE A 332 7.95 -19.96 5.20
C ILE A 332 6.95 -20.75 6.03
N LYS A 333 6.91 -20.46 7.34
CA LYS A 333 5.95 -20.99 8.30
C LYS A 333 5.17 -19.91 9.04
N ASP A 334 5.26 -18.67 8.55
CA ASP A 334 4.61 -17.53 9.15
C ASP A 334 3.08 -17.68 9.06
N PRO A 335 2.35 -17.69 10.20
CA PRO A 335 0.91 -17.87 10.24
C PRO A 335 0.12 -16.74 9.56
N ARG A 336 0.74 -15.62 9.26
CA ARG A 336 0.13 -14.56 8.47
C ARG A 336 -0.02 -14.94 6.99
N PHE A 337 0.84 -15.85 6.50
CA PHE A 337 0.94 -16.19 5.08
C PHE A 337 0.71 -17.69 4.79
N ILE A 338 0.69 -18.52 5.81
CA ILE A 338 0.26 -19.93 5.72
C ILE A 338 -0.92 -20.09 6.67
N VAL A 339 -2.12 -20.14 6.12
CA VAL A 339 -3.36 -20.10 6.91
C VAL A 339 -4.14 -21.39 6.80
N SER A 340 -4.88 -21.74 7.86
CA SER A 340 -5.86 -22.81 7.80
C SER A 340 -7.20 -22.26 7.33
N HIS A 341 -7.74 -22.80 6.25
CA HIS A 341 -9.00 -22.35 5.67
C HIS A 341 -9.85 -23.56 5.27
N LYS A 342 -11.06 -23.67 5.82
CA LYS A 342 -12.00 -24.77 5.57
C LYS A 342 -11.39 -26.18 5.68
N GLY A 343 -10.42 -26.35 6.60
CA GLY A 343 -9.77 -27.64 6.86
C GLY A 343 -8.58 -27.96 5.96
N GLU A 344 -8.20 -27.07 5.07
CA GLU A 344 -6.98 -27.16 4.26
C GLU A 344 -5.95 -26.10 4.66
N GLU A 345 -4.67 -26.37 4.43
CA GLU A 345 -3.61 -25.37 4.52
C GLU A 345 -3.54 -24.59 3.22
N LEU A 346 -3.71 -23.27 3.33
CA LEU A 346 -3.71 -22.37 2.20
C LEU A 346 -2.46 -21.48 2.25
N SER A 347 -1.60 -21.58 1.24
CA SER A 347 -0.44 -20.70 1.08
C SER A 347 -0.86 -19.40 0.39
N LEU A 348 -0.59 -18.28 1.06
CA LEU A 348 -0.85 -16.92 0.56
C LEU A 348 0.38 -16.30 -0.11
N ILE A 349 1.45 -17.08 -0.29
CA ILE A 349 2.74 -16.59 -0.83
C ILE A 349 2.58 -16.18 -2.29
N THR A 350 2.70 -14.91 -2.55
CA THR A 350 2.57 -14.31 -3.88
C THR A 350 3.85 -14.51 -4.71
N ARG A 351 3.80 -14.16 -6.00
CA ARG A 351 4.99 -14.04 -6.81
C ARG A 351 5.94 -12.99 -6.24
N THR A 352 7.25 -13.22 -6.38
CA THR A 352 8.29 -12.36 -5.77
C THR A 352 8.40 -10.97 -6.37
N SER A 353 7.81 -10.76 -7.54
CA SER A 353 7.85 -9.46 -8.24
C SER A 353 6.87 -8.42 -7.68
N ASP A 354 5.88 -8.85 -6.88
CA ASP A 354 4.87 -7.96 -6.31
C ASP A 354 4.34 -8.51 -4.98
N GLY A 355 4.57 -7.76 -3.90
CA GLY A 355 4.20 -8.12 -2.53
C GLY A 355 2.94 -7.44 -2.00
N GLN A 356 2.26 -6.59 -2.78
CA GLN A 356 1.16 -5.74 -2.27
C GLN A 356 0.08 -6.52 -1.51
N LEU A 357 -0.37 -7.67 -2.02
CA LEU A 357 -1.38 -8.50 -1.36
C LEU A 357 -0.90 -9.17 -0.06
N LEU A 358 0.42 -9.29 0.16
CA LEU A 358 0.95 -9.77 1.44
C LEU A 358 0.79 -8.73 2.55
N PHE A 359 0.83 -7.43 2.23
CA PHE A 359 0.50 -6.38 3.19
C PHE A 359 -0.96 -6.48 3.62
N LEU A 360 -1.88 -6.71 2.68
CA LEU A 360 -3.28 -6.97 3.00
C LEU A 360 -3.46 -8.22 3.88
N ALA A 361 -2.79 -9.32 3.54
CA ALA A 361 -2.80 -10.55 4.35
C ALA A 361 -2.26 -10.30 5.77
N ASN A 362 -1.20 -9.50 5.91
CA ASN A 362 -0.68 -9.07 7.21
C ASN A 362 -1.74 -8.31 8.03
N MET A 363 -2.43 -7.33 7.42
CA MET A 363 -3.49 -6.59 8.12
C MET A 363 -4.67 -7.49 8.49
N ILE A 364 -5.09 -8.39 7.61
CA ILE A 364 -6.17 -9.34 7.90
C ILE A 364 -5.81 -10.24 9.09
N SER A 365 -4.56 -10.68 9.21
CA SER A 365 -4.09 -11.50 10.35
C SER A 365 -4.18 -10.77 11.70
N LYS A 366 -4.31 -9.44 11.67
CA LYS A 366 -4.40 -8.56 12.84
C LYS A 366 -5.81 -8.02 13.11
N MET A 367 -6.82 -8.60 12.47
CA MET A 367 -8.22 -8.24 12.74
C MET A 367 -8.69 -8.73 14.12
N LYS A 368 -9.43 -7.89 14.86
CA LYS A 368 -10.17 -8.24 16.07
C LYS A 368 -11.39 -9.10 15.72
N HIS A 369 -11.45 -10.33 16.22
CA HIS A 369 -12.58 -11.22 15.98
C HIS A 369 -13.59 -11.26 17.13
N ASN A 370 -13.18 -10.88 18.34
CA ASN A 370 -13.95 -11.03 19.57
C ASN A 370 -14.64 -9.75 20.06
N THR A 371 -14.70 -8.72 19.20
CA THR A 371 -15.39 -7.46 19.52
C THR A 371 -16.65 -7.28 18.67
N PRO A 372 -17.68 -6.56 19.15
CA PRO A 372 -18.90 -6.29 18.38
C PRO A 372 -18.62 -5.55 17.07
N LEU A 373 -17.68 -4.61 17.09
CA LEU A 373 -17.30 -3.79 15.95
C LEU A 373 -16.39 -4.55 14.96
N GLY A 374 -15.60 -5.54 15.47
CA GLY A 374 -14.58 -6.21 14.68
C GLY A 374 -13.49 -5.26 14.25
N SER A 375 -13.02 -5.45 13.02
CA SER A 375 -12.03 -4.57 12.37
C SER A 375 -12.48 -4.15 11.00
N ARG A 376 -11.96 -2.99 10.56
CA ARG A 376 -12.14 -2.49 9.20
C ARG A 376 -10.79 -2.12 8.59
N ILE A 377 -10.62 -2.43 7.31
CA ILE A 377 -9.41 -2.19 6.55
C ILE A 377 -9.74 -1.40 5.29
N ALA A 378 -8.91 -0.41 4.96
CA ALA A 378 -8.85 0.18 3.62
C ALA A 378 -7.41 0.15 3.12
N GLU A 379 -7.18 -0.45 1.97
CA GLU A 379 -5.85 -0.56 1.37
C GLU A 379 -5.88 -0.21 -0.12
N VAL A 380 -4.86 0.54 -0.56
CA VAL A 380 -4.71 0.91 -1.97
C VAL A 380 -3.90 -0.15 -2.69
N HIS A 381 -4.40 -0.58 -3.84
CA HIS A 381 -3.72 -1.53 -4.72
C HIS A 381 -3.70 -1.05 -6.17
N ASN A 382 -2.76 -1.56 -6.96
CA ASN A 382 -2.86 -1.48 -8.40
C ASN A 382 -3.78 -2.57 -8.98
N GLY A 383 -4.10 -2.48 -10.28
CA GLY A 383 -5.02 -3.41 -10.92
C GLY A 383 -4.58 -4.88 -10.92
N SER A 384 -3.27 -5.16 -10.76
CA SER A 384 -2.78 -6.56 -10.75
C SER A 384 -3.33 -7.37 -9.57
N SER A 385 -3.65 -6.73 -8.45
CA SER A 385 -4.26 -7.37 -7.27
C SER A 385 -5.60 -8.05 -7.59
N LEU A 386 -6.31 -7.58 -8.60
CA LEU A 386 -7.64 -8.05 -8.95
C LEU A 386 -7.63 -9.41 -9.67
N PHE A 387 -6.65 -9.65 -10.53
CA PHE A 387 -6.67 -10.80 -11.45
C PHE A 387 -5.38 -11.61 -11.53
N THR A 388 -4.26 -11.11 -11.04
CA THR A 388 -2.99 -11.84 -11.11
C THR A 388 -3.00 -13.07 -10.22
N GLY A 389 -2.29 -14.11 -10.64
CA GLY A 389 -2.19 -15.40 -9.93
C GLY A 389 -3.31 -16.36 -10.33
N ASP A 390 -2.91 -17.55 -10.74
CA ASP A 390 -3.79 -18.63 -11.16
C ASP A 390 -4.38 -19.38 -9.95
N ALA A 391 -5.41 -20.19 -10.15
CA ALA A 391 -6.02 -21.01 -9.11
C ALA A 391 -4.96 -21.83 -8.32
N GLY A 392 -4.98 -21.69 -7.00
CA GLY A 392 -4.00 -22.31 -6.10
C GLY A 392 -2.68 -21.55 -5.95
N GLN A 393 -2.48 -20.41 -6.59
CA GLN A 393 -1.36 -19.50 -6.37
C GLN A 393 -1.70 -18.44 -5.30
N GLY A 394 -0.68 -17.85 -4.68
CA GLY A 394 -0.82 -16.99 -3.53
C GLY A 394 -1.82 -15.84 -3.70
N GLU A 395 -1.75 -15.11 -4.81
CA GLU A 395 -2.65 -13.99 -5.07
C GLU A 395 -4.12 -14.44 -5.19
N SER A 396 -4.37 -15.53 -5.93
CA SER A 396 -5.70 -16.13 -6.03
C SER A 396 -6.19 -16.69 -4.70
N ASN A 397 -5.27 -17.30 -3.91
CA ASN A 397 -5.58 -17.81 -2.59
C ASN A 397 -5.91 -16.70 -1.59
N ILE A 398 -5.27 -15.53 -1.66
CA ILE A 398 -5.62 -14.37 -0.83
C ILE A 398 -7.03 -13.90 -1.17
N ARG A 399 -7.37 -13.75 -2.45
CA ARG A 399 -8.74 -13.39 -2.88
C ARG A 399 -9.76 -14.43 -2.43
N ARG A 400 -9.46 -15.73 -2.60
CA ARG A 400 -10.28 -16.83 -2.11
C ARG A 400 -10.53 -16.73 -0.61
N TRP A 401 -9.47 -16.55 0.17
CA TRP A 401 -9.54 -16.45 1.63
C TRP A 401 -10.41 -15.27 2.09
N ILE A 402 -10.25 -14.11 1.46
CA ILE A 402 -11.02 -12.91 1.76
C ILE A 402 -12.51 -13.08 1.41
N LEU A 403 -12.80 -13.58 0.21
CA LEU A 403 -14.17 -13.70 -0.30
C LEU A 403 -14.95 -14.84 0.36
N GLU A 404 -14.32 -15.98 0.58
CA GLU A 404 -14.95 -17.13 1.24
C GLU A 404 -15.19 -16.90 2.75
N ASN A 405 -14.45 -15.99 3.40
CA ASN A 405 -14.73 -15.52 4.77
C ASN A 405 -15.66 -14.32 4.83
N ASP A 406 -16.13 -13.84 3.69
CA ASP A 406 -17.05 -12.70 3.58
C ASP A 406 -16.51 -11.40 4.19
N TRP A 407 -15.22 -11.09 3.96
CA TRP A 407 -14.60 -9.89 4.52
C TRP A 407 -14.56 -8.71 3.54
N LEU A 408 -14.59 -8.93 2.23
CA LEU A 408 -14.55 -7.86 1.24
C LEU A 408 -15.91 -7.16 1.13
N GLU A 409 -16.00 -5.89 1.51
CA GLU A 409 -17.21 -5.07 1.38
C GLU A 409 -17.31 -4.39 0.02
N ALA A 410 -16.22 -3.77 -0.42
CA ALA A 410 -16.20 -3.04 -1.68
C ALA A 410 -14.80 -2.91 -2.28
N ILE A 411 -14.76 -2.65 -3.58
CA ILE A 411 -13.58 -2.16 -4.30
C ILE A 411 -13.98 -0.89 -5.05
N VAL A 412 -13.22 0.19 -4.82
CA VAL A 412 -13.44 1.50 -5.45
C VAL A 412 -12.32 1.76 -6.45
N ALA A 413 -12.63 1.83 -7.73
CA ALA A 413 -11.68 2.24 -8.77
C ALA A 413 -11.51 3.75 -8.75
N LEU A 414 -10.25 4.21 -8.66
CA LEU A 414 -9.88 5.63 -8.58
C LEU A 414 -9.52 6.20 -9.96
N PRO A 415 -9.57 7.53 -10.14
CA PRO A 415 -9.09 8.19 -11.35
C PRO A 415 -7.63 7.86 -11.65
N LEU A 416 -7.28 7.81 -12.94
CA LEU A 416 -5.88 7.72 -13.37
C LEU A 416 -5.10 8.96 -12.93
N ASN A 417 -3.79 8.80 -12.74
CA ASN A 417 -2.90 9.91 -12.35
C ASN A 417 -3.32 10.63 -11.05
N MET A 418 -3.98 9.93 -10.15
CA MET A 418 -4.35 10.46 -8.83
C MET A 418 -3.17 10.46 -7.85
N PHE A 419 -2.18 9.58 -8.03
CA PHE A 419 -0.98 9.46 -7.19
C PHE A 419 0.24 10.14 -7.82
N TYR A 420 1.17 10.60 -6.97
CA TYR A 420 2.31 11.43 -7.39
C TYR A 420 3.30 10.72 -8.32
N ASN A 421 3.51 9.41 -8.10
CA ASN A 421 4.56 8.62 -8.78
C ASN A 421 4.05 7.71 -9.89
N THR A 422 2.74 7.54 -10.03
CA THR A 422 2.18 6.57 -10.96
C THR A 422 0.97 7.09 -11.72
N GLY A 423 0.88 6.74 -13.01
CA GLY A 423 -0.29 6.97 -13.84
C GLY A 423 -1.19 5.73 -14.01
N ILE A 424 -0.87 4.63 -13.29
CA ILE A 424 -1.65 3.40 -13.41
C ILE A 424 -2.98 3.47 -12.67
N ALA A 425 -3.91 2.59 -13.04
CA ALA A 425 -5.17 2.44 -12.33
C ALA A 425 -4.92 1.91 -10.90
N THR A 426 -5.55 2.55 -9.93
CA THR A 426 -5.50 2.19 -8.52
C THR A 426 -6.89 1.96 -7.97
N TYR A 427 -6.96 1.11 -6.94
CA TYR A 427 -8.20 0.64 -6.35
C TYR A 427 -8.09 0.66 -4.83
N ILE A 428 -9.12 1.13 -4.15
CA ILE A 428 -9.24 0.98 -2.70
C ILE A 428 -10.03 -0.29 -2.42
N TRP A 429 -9.42 -1.21 -1.67
CA TRP A 429 -10.07 -2.39 -1.12
C TRP A 429 -10.60 -2.07 0.26
N VAL A 430 -11.88 -2.28 0.49
CA VAL A 430 -12.55 -2.05 1.77
C VAL A 430 -13.00 -3.38 2.35
N LEU A 431 -12.46 -3.74 3.51
CA LEU A 431 -12.76 -4.99 4.19
C LEU A 431 -13.36 -4.74 5.58
N SER A 432 -14.20 -5.67 6.01
CA SER A 432 -14.72 -5.75 7.39
C SER A 432 -15.04 -7.20 7.74
N ASN A 433 -14.67 -7.62 8.95
CA ASN A 433 -15.12 -8.90 9.47
C ASN A 433 -16.46 -8.79 10.25
N ARG A 434 -17.13 -7.64 10.18
CA ARG A 434 -18.46 -7.37 10.75
C ARG A 434 -19.32 -6.58 9.75
N LYS A 435 -19.54 -7.16 8.57
CA LYS A 435 -20.42 -6.57 7.57
C LYS A 435 -21.84 -6.35 8.10
N ALA A 436 -22.47 -5.24 7.69
CA ALA A 436 -23.89 -5.03 7.92
C ALA A 436 -24.72 -6.13 7.21
N GLU A 437 -25.89 -6.49 7.76
CA GLU A 437 -26.72 -7.62 7.28
C GLU A 437 -27.03 -7.57 5.78
N HIS A 438 -27.33 -6.38 5.24
CA HIS A 438 -27.65 -6.22 3.81
C HIS A 438 -26.42 -6.39 2.89
N ARG A 439 -25.19 -6.36 3.42
CA ARG A 439 -23.92 -6.55 2.70
C ARG A 439 -23.36 -7.97 2.81
N LYS A 440 -23.88 -8.79 3.72
CA LYS A 440 -23.38 -10.16 3.91
C LYS A 440 -23.47 -10.98 2.64
N GLY A 441 -22.44 -11.72 2.33
CA GLY A 441 -22.32 -12.55 1.13
C GLY A 441 -22.18 -11.76 -0.17
N LYS A 442 -21.97 -10.46 -0.12
CA LYS A 442 -21.93 -9.58 -1.32
C LYS A 442 -20.72 -8.65 -1.30
N VAL A 443 -20.29 -8.27 -2.49
CA VAL A 443 -19.24 -7.27 -2.75
C VAL A 443 -19.80 -6.19 -3.67
N GLN A 444 -19.52 -4.94 -3.32
CA GLN A 444 -19.83 -3.78 -4.16
C GLN A 444 -18.61 -3.33 -4.95
N LEU A 445 -18.71 -3.21 -6.26
CA LEU A 445 -17.71 -2.60 -7.11
C LEU A 445 -18.18 -1.19 -7.46
N ILE A 446 -17.30 -0.18 -7.27
CA ILE A 446 -17.61 1.23 -7.52
C ILE A 446 -16.62 1.79 -8.53
N ASP A 447 -17.11 2.29 -9.66
CA ASP A 447 -16.31 2.98 -10.66
C ASP A 447 -16.35 4.50 -10.42
N ALA A 448 -15.34 5.01 -9.73
CA ALA A 448 -15.13 6.43 -9.49
C ALA A 448 -14.11 7.06 -10.46
N THR A 449 -13.71 6.36 -11.51
CA THR A 449 -12.63 6.79 -12.43
C THR A 449 -12.92 8.11 -13.14
N SER A 450 -14.19 8.50 -13.26
CA SER A 450 -14.63 9.75 -13.88
C SER A 450 -14.97 10.87 -12.88
N TRP A 451 -14.86 10.61 -11.57
CA TRP A 451 -15.23 11.57 -10.51
C TRP A 451 -13.99 12.21 -9.92
N TYR A 452 -13.56 13.30 -10.51
CA TYR A 452 -12.37 14.02 -10.09
C TYR A 452 -12.37 15.47 -10.58
N THR A 453 -11.55 16.30 -9.96
CA THR A 453 -11.28 17.67 -10.35
C THR A 453 -9.86 17.76 -10.92
N PRO A 454 -9.64 18.26 -12.15
CA PRO A 454 -8.30 18.46 -12.70
C PRO A 454 -7.48 19.47 -11.91
N LEU A 455 -6.21 19.20 -11.68
CA LEU A 455 -5.28 20.15 -11.08
C LEU A 455 -4.87 21.22 -12.09
N ARG A 456 -4.69 22.46 -11.62
CA ARG A 456 -4.16 23.57 -12.46
C ARG A 456 -2.71 23.34 -12.87
N LYS A 457 -1.94 22.65 -12.07
CA LYS A 457 -0.53 22.29 -12.31
C LYS A 457 -0.31 20.86 -11.84
N ASN A 458 0.35 20.06 -12.65
CA ASN A 458 0.70 18.70 -12.29
C ASN A 458 1.71 18.66 -11.14
N LEU A 459 1.53 17.69 -10.23
CA LEU A 459 2.43 17.40 -9.13
C LEU A 459 3.05 16.00 -9.39
N GLY A 460 4.21 15.98 -10.04
CA GLY A 460 4.74 14.74 -10.61
C GLY A 460 3.80 14.18 -11.68
N LYS A 461 3.37 12.93 -11.54
CA LYS A 461 2.36 12.32 -12.43
C LYS A 461 0.92 12.66 -12.02
N LYS A 462 0.70 13.15 -10.79
CA LYS A 462 -0.64 13.53 -10.31
C LYS A 462 -1.14 14.77 -11.08
N ASN A 463 -2.27 14.64 -11.78
CA ASN A 463 -2.92 15.70 -12.54
C ASN A 463 -4.38 15.95 -12.15
N CYS A 464 -4.89 15.19 -11.18
CA CYS A 464 -6.24 15.33 -10.67
C CYS A 464 -6.29 15.09 -9.15
N GLU A 465 -7.38 15.53 -8.55
CA GLU A 465 -7.69 15.33 -7.13
C GLU A 465 -9.17 15.04 -6.93
N LEU A 466 -9.52 14.45 -5.80
CA LEU A 466 -10.90 14.30 -5.35
C LEU A 466 -11.30 15.55 -4.56
N SER A 467 -12.24 16.32 -5.08
CA SER A 467 -12.88 17.39 -4.32
C SER A 467 -13.71 16.82 -3.15
N ALA A 468 -14.15 17.69 -2.25
CA ALA A 468 -15.06 17.28 -1.16
C ALA A 468 -16.36 16.66 -1.73
N ASP A 469 -16.88 17.21 -2.83
CA ASP A 469 -18.09 16.70 -3.50
C ASP A 469 -17.83 15.34 -4.16
N ASP A 470 -16.64 15.12 -4.75
CA ASP A 470 -16.28 13.82 -5.32
C ASP A 470 -16.20 12.74 -4.23
N ILE A 471 -15.54 13.06 -3.10
CA ILE A 471 -15.46 12.16 -1.94
C ILE A 471 -16.86 11.85 -1.40
N GLU A 472 -17.70 12.88 -1.21
CA GLU A 472 -19.08 12.71 -0.76
C GLU A 472 -19.88 11.80 -1.69
N ARG A 473 -19.74 11.98 -2.99
CA ARG A 473 -20.42 11.15 -4.01
C ARG A 473 -19.99 9.70 -3.94
N ILE A 474 -18.68 9.42 -3.78
CA ILE A 474 -18.16 8.05 -3.66
C ILE A 474 -18.68 7.41 -2.37
N VAL A 475 -18.56 8.10 -1.24
CA VAL A 475 -18.99 7.60 0.07
C VAL A 475 -20.50 7.34 0.07
N LYS A 476 -21.30 8.27 -0.46
CA LYS A 476 -22.75 8.07 -0.59
C LYS A 476 -23.10 6.87 -1.45
N THR A 477 -22.41 6.67 -2.58
CA THR A 477 -22.60 5.50 -3.44
C THR A 477 -22.28 4.21 -2.68
N PHE A 478 -21.22 4.22 -1.88
CA PHE A 478 -20.86 3.09 -1.02
C PHE A 478 -21.95 2.83 0.04
N LEU A 479 -22.41 3.85 0.76
CA LEU A 479 -23.41 3.72 1.83
C LEU A 479 -24.79 3.32 1.30
N ASP A 480 -25.23 3.89 0.19
CA ASP A 480 -26.54 3.58 -0.43
C ASP A 480 -26.65 2.12 -0.86
N PHE A 481 -25.53 1.46 -1.15
CA PHE A 481 -25.47 0.04 -1.56
C PHE A 481 -26.53 -0.30 -2.63
N LYS A 482 -26.54 0.46 -3.72
CA LYS A 482 -27.49 0.29 -4.85
C LYS A 482 -26.75 0.07 -6.15
N GLU A 483 -27.36 -0.70 -7.05
CA GLU A 483 -26.86 -0.83 -8.41
C GLU A 483 -27.17 0.42 -9.23
N THR A 484 -26.14 0.93 -9.88
CA THR A 484 -26.18 2.07 -10.80
C THR A 484 -25.22 1.82 -11.95
N GLU A 485 -25.04 2.80 -12.84
CA GLU A 485 -23.99 2.70 -13.86
C GLU A 485 -22.57 2.72 -13.28
N HIS A 486 -22.38 3.28 -12.07
CA HIS A 486 -21.11 3.38 -11.36
C HIS A 486 -20.97 2.43 -10.15
N SER A 487 -21.98 1.64 -9.87
CA SER A 487 -22.00 0.70 -8.73
C SER A 487 -22.66 -0.62 -9.14
N LYS A 488 -21.95 -1.72 -8.93
CA LYS A 488 -22.44 -3.09 -9.18
C LYS A 488 -22.29 -3.93 -7.93
N ILE A 489 -23.24 -4.81 -7.68
CA ILE A 489 -23.28 -5.67 -6.49
C ILE A 489 -23.30 -7.13 -6.93
N PHE A 490 -22.35 -7.91 -6.43
CA PHE A 490 -22.20 -9.31 -6.78
C PHE A 490 -22.18 -10.18 -5.52
N PRO A 491 -22.69 -11.42 -5.56
CA PRO A 491 -22.38 -12.40 -4.54
C PRO A 491 -20.88 -12.75 -4.56
N ASN A 492 -20.32 -13.13 -3.42
CA ASN A 492 -18.91 -13.45 -3.30
C ASN A 492 -18.46 -14.51 -4.31
N GLU A 493 -19.30 -15.52 -4.56
CA GLU A 493 -19.04 -16.65 -5.45
C GLU A 493 -18.96 -16.23 -6.94
N ALA A 494 -19.47 -15.05 -7.30
CA ALA A 494 -19.40 -14.54 -8.67
C ALA A 494 -17.97 -14.30 -9.16
N PHE A 495 -17.03 -14.17 -8.24
CA PHE A 495 -15.60 -13.96 -8.51
C PHE A 495 -14.80 -15.27 -8.50
N GLY A 496 -15.44 -16.38 -8.14
CA GLY A 496 -14.80 -17.69 -8.04
C GLY A 496 -15.00 -18.52 -9.31
N TYR A 497 -14.03 -19.39 -9.57
CA TYR A 497 -14.08 -20.34 -10.67
C TYR A 497 -13.36 -21.65 -10.29
N TRP A 498 -13.79 -22.73 -10.95
CA TRP A 498 -13.01 -23.96 -11.01
C TRP A 498 -12.07 -23.88 -12.20
N LYS A 499 -10.78 -24.03 -11.96
CA LYS A 499 -9.81 -24.31 -13.00
C LYS A 499 -9.81 -25.80 -13.27
N VAL A 500 -10.19 -26.18 -14.47
CA VAL A 500 -10.34 -27.56 -14.91
C VAL A 500 -9.32 -27.86 -16.01
N THR A 501 -8.51 -28.91 -15.81
CA THR A 501 -7.65 -29.40 -16.87
C THR A 501 -8.45 -30.28 -17.80
N VAL A 502 -8.50 -29.92 -19.09
CA VAL A 502 -9.14 -30.68 -20.15
C VAL A 502 -8.09 -31.46 -20.90
N GLU A 503 -8.28 -32.77 -20.95
CA GLU A 503 -7.42 -33.70 -21.63
C GLU A 503 -8.07 -34.21 -22.92
N ARG A 504 -7.27 -34.53 -23.94
CA ARG A 504 -7.66 -35.20 -25.16
C ARG A 504 -6.75 -36.39 -25.39
N PRO A 505 -7.23 -37.46 -26.09
CA PRO A 505 -6.47 -38.69 -26.27
C PRO A 505 -5.27 -38.50 -27.21
N LEU A 506 -4.16 -39.13 -26.83
CA LEU A 506 -2.99 -39.25 -27.70
C LEU A 506 -3.31 -40.16 -28.91
N ARG A 507 -3.04 -39.67 -30.13
CA ARG A 507 -3.27 -40.36 -31.38
C ARG A 507 -1.97 -40.41 -32.17
N ILE A 508 -1.50 -41.62 -32.50
CA ILE A 508 -0.22 -41.85 -33.20
C ILE A 508 -0.42 -42.83 -34.35
N LYS A 509 0.17 -42.57 -35.50
CA LYS A 509 0.10 -43.44 -36.65
C LYS A 509 0.73 -44.81 -36.39
N GLY A 510 0.10 -45.85 -36.94
CA GLY A 510 0.66 -47.21 -36.92
C GLY A 510 0.53 -47.96 -35.58
N ILE A 511 -0.29 -47.48 -34.67
CA ILE A 511 -0.59 -48.16 -33.43
C ILE A 511 -1.62 -49.30 -33.65
N ASP A 512 -1.60 -50.28 -32.76
CA ASP A 512 -2.66 -51.29 -32.67
C ASP A 512 -3.80 -50.72 -31.76
N SER A 513 -4.98 -50.55 -32.32
CA SER A 513 -6.14 -49.99 -31.67
C SER A 513 -6.79 -50.87 -30.61
N GLU A 514 -6.37 -52.13 -30.49
CA GLU A 514 -6.87 -53.09 -29.52
C GLU A 514 -5.82 -53.45 -28.44
N HIS A 515 -4.62 -52.89 -28.52
CA HIS A 515 -3.52 -53.16 -27.61
C HIS A 515 -3.52 -52.17 -26.41
N GLU A 516 -3.34 -52.71 -25.19
CA GLU A 516 -3.10 -51.96 -23.96
C GLU A 516 -1.58 -51.66 -23.91
N TYR A 517 -1.19 -50.41 -24.04
CA TYR A 517 0.18 -49.96 -24.07
C TYR A 517 0.72 -49.69 -22.66
N SER A 518 1.87 -50.32 -22.36
CA SER A 518 2.59 -50.05 -21.11
C SER A 518 3.18 -48.66 -21.05
N ALA A 519 3.53 -48.17 -19.87
CA ALA A 519 4.13 -46.83 -19.70
C ALA A 519 5.45 -46.67 -20.48
N ALA A 520 6.23 -47.71 -20.65
CA ALA A 520 7.47 -47.69 -21.43
C ALA A 520 7.20 -47.53 -22.93
N GLU A 521 6.21 -48.30 -23.47
CA GLU A 521 5.78 -48.19 -24.85
C GLU A 521 5.18 -46.80 -25.16
N ILE A 522 4.32 -46.30 -24.28
CA ILE A 522 3.73 -44.97 -24.39
C ILE A 522 4.82 -43.90 -24.42
N LYS A 523 5.85 -43.99 -23.60
CA LYS A 523 6.98 -43.09 -23.60
C LYS A 523 7.67 -43.06 -24.94
N LYS A 524 7.96 -44.24 -25.51
CA LYS A 524 8.59 -44.41 -26.82
C LYS A 524 7.69 -43.84 -27.94
N LEU A 525 6.38 -44.11 -27.89
CA LEU A 525 5.43 -43.58 -28.82
C LEU A 525 5.38 -42.05 -28.82
N LYS A 526 5.47 -41.41 -27.64
CA LYS A 526 5.52 -39.94 -27.49
C LYS A 526 6.81 -39.33 -28.06
N GLU A 527 7.93 -40.07 -28.01
CA GLU A 527 9.23 -39.58 -28.48
C GLU A 527 9.42 -39.80 -29.98
N GLU A 528 8.96 -40.94 -30.54
CA GLU A 528 9.26 -41.39 -31.92
C GLU A 528 8.06 -41.38 -32.86
N GLY A 529 6.81 -41.34 -32.31
CA GLY A 529 5.58 -41.51 -33.11
C GLY A 529 5.10 -40.22 -33.78
N GLU A 530 4.58 -40.35 -35.00
CA GLU A 530 3.95 -39.26 -35.76
C GLU A 530 2.47 -39.11 -35.30
N ARG A 531 2.13 -37.93 -34.77
CA ARG A 531 0.75 -37.61 -34.36
C ARG A 531 -0.16 -37.42 -35.55
N ASP A 532 -1.39 -37.94 -35.47
CA ASP A 532 -2.43 -37.73 -36.47
C ASP A 532 -3.81 -37.83 -35.79
N GLU A 533 -4.60 -36.79 -35.87
CA GLU A 533 -5.93 -36.72 -35.24
C GLU A 533 -6.95 -37.70 -35.81
N ASN A 534 -6.72 -38.25 -37.02
CA ASN A 534 -7.63 -39.14 -37.71
C ASN A 534 -7.36 -40.62 -37.43
N VAL A 535 -6.39 -40.97 -36.62
CA VAL A 535 -6.08 -42.36 -36.26
C VAL A 535 -6.68 -42.74 -34.88
N PRO A 536 -6.79 -44.04 -34.58
CA PRO A 536 -7.21 -44.49 -33.26
C PRO A 536 -6.36 -43.94 -32.11
N ALA A 537 -6.95 -43.78 -30.94
CA ALA A 537 -6.25 -43.31 -29.74
C ALA A 537 -5.44 -44.43 -29.05
N VAL A 538 -4.34 -44.05 -28.40
CA VAL A 538 -3.49 -44.99 -27.64
C VAL A 538 -4.22 -45.44 -26.36
N ILE A 539 -4.49 -46.73 -26.25
CA ILE A 539 -5.14 -47.29 -25.07
C ILE A 539 -4.11 -47.43 -23.93
N LYS A 540 -4.34 -46.76 -22.84
CA LYS A 540 -3.52 -46.85 -21.63
C LYS A 540 -3.96 -47.98 -20.73
N LYS A 541 -5.27 -48.29 -20.70
CA LYS A 541 -5.84 -49.33 -19.83
C LYS A 541 -7.15 -49.88 -20.35
N ILE A 542 -7.28 -51.20 -20.27
CA ILE A 542 -8.55 -51.91 -20.55
C ILE A 542 -9.17 -52.35 -19.24
N HIS A 543 -10.37 -51.94 -18.93
CA HIS A 543 -11.08 -52.27 -17.71
C HIS A 543 -11.72 -53.63 -17.75
N LYS A 544 -11.85 -54.27 -16.57
CA LYS A 544 -12.52 -55.54 -16.42
C LYS A 544 -14.01 -55.45 -16.80
N LYS A 545 -14.59 -56.56 -17.24
CA LYS A 545 -15.99 -56.69 -17.59
C LYS A 545 -16.90 -56.15 -16.48
N GLY A 546 -17.83 -55.25 -16.84
CA GLY A 546 -18.76 -54.61 -15.87
C GLY A 546 -18.41 -53.19 -15.47
N ALA A 547 -17.27 -52.60 -15.90
CA ALA A 547 -16.99 -51.19 -15.76
C ALA A 547 -18.04 -50.37 -16.55
N LYS A 548 -18.41 -49.22 -15.96
CA LYS A 548 -19.32 -48.28 -16.62
C LYS A 548 -18.53 -47.22 -17.34
N ALA A 549 -18.93 -46.92 -18.60
CA ALA A 549 -18.35 -45.84 -19.34
C ALA A 549 -18.78 -44.48 -18.74
N ASP A 550 -17.84 -43.59 -18.65
CA ASP A 550 -18.03 -42.18 -18.30
C ASP A 550 -17.03 -41.34 -19.11
N PRO A 551 -17.36 -40.96 -20.33
CA PRO A 551 -16.45 -40.24 -21.22
C PRO A 551 -15.90 -38.95 -20.62
N LEU A 552 -16.70 -38.20 -19.83
CA LEU A 552 -16.23 -36.99 -19.15
C LEU A 552 -15.15 -37.24 -18.10
N ARG A 553 -15.00 -38.48 -17.65
CA ARG A 553 -13.98 -38.94 -16.71
C ARG A 553 -12.86 -39.77 -17.37
N GLY A 554 -12.80 -39.75 -18.73
CA GLY A 554 -11.80 -40.47 -19.49
C GLY A 554 -12.08 -41.98 -19.64
N LEU A 555 -13.30 -42.45 -19.33
CA LEU A 555 -13.71 -43.84 -19.44
C LEU A 555 -14.59 -44.03 -20.67
N PHE A 556 -14.03 -44.54 -21.76
CA PHE A 556 -14.69 -44.63 -23.06
C PHE A 556 -15.13 -46.05 -23.40
N GLU A 557 -16.24 -46.20 -24.09
CA GLU A 557 -16.62 -47.45 -24.69
C GLU A 557 -15.76 -47.79 -25.91
N ALA A 558 -15.25 -49.00 -25.95
CA ALA A 558 -14.47 -49.52 -27.05
C ALA A 558 -14.84 -50.99 -27.33
N VAL A 559 -14.56 -51.47 -28.53
CA VAL A 559 -14.69 -52.88 -28.92
C VAL A 559 -13.28 -53.46 -29.12
N ILE A 560 -12.95 -54.46 -28.31
CA ILE A 560 -11.65 -55.16 -28.33
C ILE A 560 -11.90 -56.64 -28.48
N GLY A 561 -11.31 -57.28 -29.53
CA GLY A 561 -11.54 -58.69 -29.82
C GLY A 561 -13.02 -59.01 -30.07
N GLY A 562 -13.82 -58.09 -30.54
CA GLY A 562 -15.27 -58.23 -30.78
C GLY A 562 -16.12 -58.11 -29.51
N GLN A 563 -15.57 -57.77 -28.36
CA GLN A 563 -16.31 -57.62 -27.09
C GLN A 563 -16.31 -56.12 -26.67
N SER A 564 -17.47 -55.64 -26.20
CA SER A 564 -17.60 -54.30 -25.64
C SER A 564 -16.89 -54.26 -24.27
N CYS A 565 -16.02 -53.28 -24.10
CA CYS A 565 -15.30 -52.98 -22.88
C CYS A 565 -15.18 -51.48 -22.67
N VAL A 566 -14.67 -51.09 -21.49
CA VAL A 566 -14.33 -49.68 -21.16
C VAL A 566 -12.83 -49.51 -21.18
N VAL A 567 -12.33 -48.46 -21.81
CA VAL A 567 -10.91 -48.13 -21.94
C VAL A 567 -10.61 -46.75 -21.38
N GLU A 568 -9.39 -46.59 -20.90
CA GLU A 568 -8.77 -45.26 -20.68
C GLU A 568 -7.76 -45.03 -21.78
N TYR A 569 -7.80 -43.83 -22.36
CA TYR A 569 -6.78 -43.40 -23.31
C TYR A 569 -5.65 -42.64 -22.62
N GLU A 570 -4.45 -42.72 -23.19
CA GLU A 570 -3.34 -41.85 -22.76
C GLU A 570 -3.60 -40.41 -23.18
N PRO A 571 -3.50 -39.41 -22.25
CA PRO A 571 -3.68 -38.01 -22.63
C PRO A 571 -2.52 -37.47 -23.46
N ASP A 572 -2.83 -36.64 -24.45
CA ASP A 572 -1.84 -35.90 -25.20
C ASP A 572 -1.53 -34.54 -24.53
N SER A 573 -0.30 -34.42 -24.03
CA SER A 573 0.16 -33.18 -23.37
C SER A 573 0.17 -31.94 -24.28
N GLU A 574 0.20 -32.14 -25.62
CA GLU A 574 0.17 -31.02 -26.57
C GLU A 574 -1.24 -30.52 -26.85
N LEU A 575 -2.26 -31.38 -26.62
CA LEU A 575 -3.68 -31.03 -26.77
C LEU A 575 -4.33 -30.68 -25.43
N ARG A 576 -3.56 -30.74 -24.34
CA ARG A 576 -4.05 -30.37 -23.02
C ARG A 576 -4.36 -28.88 -22.97
N ASP A 577 -5.52 -28.54 -22.44
CA ASP A 577 -5.99 -27.16 -22.24
C ASP A 577 -6.58 -26.99 -20.84
N THR A 578 -6.90 -25.77 -20.48
CA THR A 578 -7.52 -25.45 -19.18
C THR A 578 -8.73 -24.56 -19.38
N GLU A 579 -9.82 -24.92 -18.69
CA GLU A 579 -11.05 -24.12 -18.67
C GLU A 579 -11.26 -23.48 -17.30
N GLN A 580 -11.82 -22.27 -17.30
CA GLN A 580 -12.27 -21.57 -16.10
C GLN A 580 -13.78 -21.61 -16.03
N VAL A 581 -14.31 -22.51 -15.22
CA VAL A 581 -15.75 -22.70 -15.05
C VAL A 581 -16.23 -21.85 -13.86
N PRO A 582 -17.15 -20.89 -14.04
CA PRO A 582 -17.65 -20.08 -12.93
C PRO A 582 -18.23 -20.93 -11.79
N LEU A 583 -18.01 -20.58 -10.52
CA LEU A 583 -18.63 -21.27 -9.38
C LEU A 583 -20.16 -21.21 -9.41
N LEU A 584 -20.74 -20.20 -10.07
CA LEU A 584 -22.18 -20.03 -10.24
C LEU A 584 -22.72 -20.70 -11.52
N GLU A 585 -21.90 -21.50 -12.24
CA GLU A 585 -22.36 -22.21 -13.44
C GLU A 585 -23.46 -23.22 -13.08
N GLU A 586 -24.62 -23.11 -13.72
CA GLU A 586 -25.73 -24.02 -13.52
C GLU A 586 -25.39 -25.42 -14.04
N GLY A 587 -25.47 -26.43 -13.15
CA GLY A 587 -25.06 -27.81 -13.45
C GLY A 587 -23.55 -28.03 -13.33
N GLY A 588 -22.78 -27.02 -12.94
CA GLY A 588 -21.35 -27.12 -12.60
C GLY A 588 -20.45 -27.47 -13.79
N ILE A 589 -19.28 -28.04 -13.47
CA ILE A 589 -18.22 -28.36 -14.44
C ILE A 589 -18.71 -29.22 -15.60
N GLU A 590 -19.49 -30.26 -15.31
CA GLU A 590 -19.93 -31.17 -16.37
C GLU A 590 -20.89 -30.52 -17.37
N ALA A 591 -21.80 -29.69 -16.88
CA ALA A 591 -22.73 -28.95 -17.76
C ALA A 591 -21.97 -27.97 -18.66
N PHE A 592 -20.99 -27.24 -18.07
CA PHE A 592 -20.11 -26.35 -18.82
C PHE A 592 -19.34 -27.10 -19.93
N LEU A 593 -18.68 -28.20 -19.58
CA LEU A 593 -17.91 -28.98 -20.56
C LEU A 593 -18.77 -29.52 -21.69
N ARG A 594 -19.98 -29.99 -21.40
CA ARG A 594 -20.93 -30.45 -22.42
C ARG A 594 -21.39 -29.35 -23.37
N ARG A 595 -21.48 -28.14 -22.88
CA ARG A 595 -21.96 -26.99 -23.68
C ARG A 595 -20.83 -26.33 -24.46
N GLU A 596 -19.67 -26.11 -23.83
CA GLU A 596 -18.62 -25.25 -24.36
C GLU A 596 -17.43 -26.04 -24.95
N VAL A 597 -17.15 -27.27 -24.48
CA VAL A 597 -15.96 -28.03 -24.89
C VAL A 597 -16.30 -29.19 -25.83
N LEU A 598 -17.22 -30.05 -25.46
CA LEU A 598 -17.51 -31.26 -26.23
C LEU A 598 -18.04 -31.00 -27.67
N PRO A 599 -18.70 -29.88 -28.01
CA PRO A 599 -19.06 -29.59 -29.40
C PRO A 599 -17.86 -29.44 -30.32
N TYR A 600 -16.68 -29.01 -29.78
CA TYR A 600 -15.45 -28.77 -30.52
C TYR A 600 -14.40 -29.89 -30.28
N ALA A 601 -14.47 -30.56 -29.17
CA ALA A 601 -13.58 -31.66 -28.78
C ALA A 601 -14.40 -32.81 -28.15
N PRO A 602 -15.09 -33.62 -28.96
CA PRO A 602 -16.04 -34.64 -28.47
C PRO A 602 -15.37 -35.79 -27.70
N ASP A 603 -14.04 -35.92 -27.82
CA ASP A 603 -13.21 -36.90 -27.14
C ASP A 603 -12.50 -36.34 -25.88
N ALA A 604 -12.87 -35.12 -25.47
CA ALA A 604 -12.28 -34.48 -24.29
C ALA A 604 -12.87 -35.02 -22.98
N TRP A 605 -12.03 -35.02 -21.95
CA TRP A 605 -12.42 -35.33 -20.57
C TRP A 605 -11.65 -34.47 -19.57
N TYR A 606 -12.00 -34.55 -18.30
CA TYR A 606 -11.25 -33.89 -17.23
C TYR A 606 -11.00 -34.83 -16.04
N ASP A 607 -9.93 -34.55 -15.29
CA ASP A 607 -9.61 -35.22 -14.05
C ASP A 607 -10.15 -34.41 -12.88
N PRO A 608 -11.13 -34.94 -12.10
CA PRO A 608 -11.70 -34.25 -10.94
C PRO A 608 -10.66 -33.89 -9.87
N ASP A 609 -9.61 -34.72 -9.70
CA ASP A 609 -8.58 -34.50 -8.69
C ASP A 609 -7.63 -33.36 -9.09
N SER A 610 -7.66 -32.93 -10.38
CA SER A 610 -6.89 -31.78 -10.88
C SER A 610 -7.60 -30.44 -10.70
N VAL A 611 -8.89 -30.44 -10.31
CA VAL A 611 -9.70 -29.22 -10.19
C VAL A 611 -9.18 -28.35 -9.05
N LYS A 612 -8.94 -27.07 -9.36
CA LYS A 612 -8.54 -26.08 -8.38
C LYS A 612 -9.52 -24.93 -8.32
N VAL A 613 -9.78 -24.40 -7.13
CA VAL A 613 -10.61 -23.21 -6.96
C VAL A 613 -9.72 -21.98 -7.05
N GLY A 614 -10.12 -21.03 -7.90
CA GLY A 614 -9.49 -19.73 -8.06
C GLY A 614 -10.49 -18.61 -7.90
N TYR A 615 -9.96 -17.40 -7.63
CA TYR A 615 -10.77 -16.17 -7.55
C TYR A 615 -10.08 -15.05 -8.30
N GLU A 616 -10.83 -14.35 -9.14
CA GLU A 616 -10.39 -13.13 -9.82
C GLU A 616 -11.55 -12.12 -9.95
N ILE A 617 -11.21 -10.84 -9.98
CA ILE A 617 -12.20 -9.76 -10.02
C ILE A 617 -11.99 -8.98 -11.33
N ASN A 618 -12.75 -9.35 -12.35
CA ASN A 618 -12.70 -8.72 -13.68
C ASN A 618 -13.40 -7.36 -13.69
N PHE A 619 -12.88 -6.39 -12.92
CA PHE A 619 -13.49 -5.08 -12.69
C PHE A 619 -13.88 -4.40 -14.01
N ASN A 620 -12.99 -4.34 -14.98
CA ASN A 620 -13.23 -3.70 -16.27
C ASN A 620 -14.39 -4.33 -17.06
N ARG A 621 -14.59 -5.63 -16.96
CA ARG A 621 -15.68 -6.34 -17.65
C ARG A 621 -17.05 -5.82 -17.23
N TYR A 622 -17.21 -5.46 -15.97
CA TYR A 622 -18.49 -5.04 -15.40
C TYR A 622 -18.85 -3.58 -15.70
N PHE A 623 -17.83 -2.75 -15.98
CA PHE A 623 -18.00 -1.33 -16.29
C PHE A 623 -17.62 -0.98 -17.72
N TYR A 624 -17.25 -1.98 -18.55
CA TYR A 624 -16.94 -1.75 -19.95
C TYR A 624 -18.16 -1.26 -20.72
N LYS A 625 -18.05 -0.05 -21.25
CA LYS A 625 -19.01 0.50 -22.21
C LYS A 625 -18.35 0.47 -23.59
N PRO A 626 -18.83 -0.37 -24.54
CA PRO A 626 -18.28 -0.34 -25.90
C PRO A 626 -18.47 1.05 -26.47
N LYS A 627 -17.37 1.70 -26.85
CA LYS A 627 -17.46 2.93 -27.64
C LYS A 627 -18.06 2.58 -28.99
N ALA A 628 -19.13 3.26 -29.38
CA ALA A 628 -19.65 3.17 -30.74
C ALA A 628 -18.48 3.44 -31.71
N LEU A 629 -18.27 2.52 -32.64
CA LEU A 629 -17.26 2.72 -33.68
C LEU A 629 -17.67 3.96 -34.47
N ARG A 630 -16.74 4.89 -34.61
CA ARG A 630 -16.94 6.08 -35.42
C ARG A 630 -17.14 5.64 -36.88
N THR A 631 -18.10 6.27 -37.54
CA THR A 631 -18.33 6.01 -38.95
C THR A 631 -17.12 6.46 -39.79
N LEU A 632 -16.91 5.88 -40.94
CA LEU A 632 -15.87 6.31 -41.88
C LEU A 632 -16.06 7.80 -42.29
N GLU A 633 -17.31 8.27 -42.32
CA GLU A 633 -17.65 9.65 -42.62
C GLU A 633 -17.21 10.62 -41.51
N GLU A 634 -17.41 10.26 -40.24
CA GLU A 634 -16.93 11.03 -39.10
C GLU A 634 -15.39 11.08 -39.04
N ILE A 635 -14.72 9.94 -39.26
CA ILE A 635 -13.27 9.87 -39.31
C ILE A 635 -12.72 10.74 -40.45
N ARG A 636 -13.36 10.69 -41.64
CA ARG A 636 -12.99 11.49 -42.79
C ARG A 636 -13.18 12.99 -42.53
N ALA A 637 -14.28 13.37 -41.87
CA ALA A 637 -14.57 14.75 -41.52
C ALA A 637 -13.49 15.32 -40.56
N ASP A 638 -13.09 14.53 -39.56
CA ASP A 638 -12.05 14.92 -38.61
C ASP A 638 -10.68 15.04 -39.27
N LEU A 639 -10.31 14.09 -40.14
CA LEU A 639 -9.05 14.16 -40.91
C LEU A 639 -9.00 15.44 -41.78
N LEU A 640 -10.08 15.77 -42.47
CA LEU A 640 -10.17 16.99 -43.27
C LEU A 640 -10.13 18.28 -42.40
N ALA A 641 -10.69 18.22 -41.18
CA ALA A 641 -10.60 19.33 -40.24
C ALA A 641 -9.18 19.57 -39.74
N VAL A 642 -8.47 18.50 -39.39
CA VAL A 642 -7.05 18.56 -38.97
C VAL A 642 -6.15 19.01 -40.11
N GLU A 643 -6.39 18.56 -41.34
CA GLU A 643 -5.65 18.99 -42.54
C GLU A 643 -5.80 20.48 -42.77
N LYS A 644 -7.04 21.01 -42.68
CA LYS A 644 -7.34 22.42 -42.83
C LYS A 644 -6.72 23.28 -41.71
N GLU A 645 -6.66 22.77 -40.49
CA GLU A 645 -6.02 23.44 -39.35
C GLU A 645 -4.49 23.48 -39.54
N ALA A 646 -3.89 22.40 -40.01
CA ALA A 646 -2.47 22.31 -40.35
C ALA A 646 -2.08 23.25 -41.51
N GLU A 647 -2.92 23.38 -42.58
CA GLU A 647 -2.72 24.34 -43.64
C GLU A 647 -2.80 25.80 -43.12
N GLY A 648 -3.71 26.06 -42.17
CA GLY A 648 -3.80 27.37 -41.50
C GLY A 648 -2.54 27.73 -40.75
N VAL A 649 -2.00 26.81 -39.95
CA VAL A 649 -0.77 27.02 -39.18
C VAL A 649 0.47 27.19 -40.12
N LEU A 650 0.56 26.40 -41.17
CA LEU A 650 1.62 26.54 -42.18
C LEU A 650 1.55 27.90 -42.89
N ALA A 651 0.35 28.35 -43.23
CA ALA A 651 0.17 29.68 -43.88
C ALA A 651 0.56 30.84 -42.95
N GLU A 652 0.30 30.72 -41.64
CA GLU A 652 0.75 31.68 -40.61
C GLU A 652 2.27 31.69 -40.45
N LEU A 653 2.90 30.51 -40.40
CA LEU A 653 4.35 30.37 -40.34
C LEU A 653 5.05 30.99 -41.55
N PHE A 654 4.55 30.77 -42.76
CA PHE A 654 5.11 31.36 -43.97
C PHE A 654 4.89 32.87 -44.04
N ARG A 655 3.78 33.43 -43.54
CA ARG A 655 3.57 34.86 -43.39
C ARG A 655 4.50 35.52 -42.38
N GLY A 656 4.93 34.78 -41.34
CA GLY A 656 5.91 35.27 -40.35
C GLY A 656 7.35 35.28 -40.85
N ILE A 657 7.68 34.52 -41.89
CA ILE A 657 9.04 34.43 -42.46
C ILE A 657 9.26 35.45 -43.56
N ILE A 658 8.21 36.06 -44.15
CA ILE A 658 8.27 37.06 -45.21
C ILE A 658 8.19 38.50 -44.65
N ARG A 659 8.25 38.69 -43.38
CA ARG A 659 8.49 39.95 -42.70
C ARG A 659 9.87 39.91 -42.03
#